data_08397ab2434496b47630df884317afa3
#
_entry.id   08397ab2434496b47630df884317afa3
#
_cell.length_a   1.000
_cell.length_b   1.000
_cell.length_c   1.000
_cell.angle_alpha   90.00
_cell.angle_beta   90.00
_cell.angle_gamma   90.00
#
_symmetry.space_group_name_H-M   'P 1'
#
loop_
_entity.id
_entity.type
_entity.pdbx_description
1 polymer ?
#
loop_
_entity_poly.entity_id
_entity_poly.type
_entity_poly.pdbx_seq_one_letter_code
_entity_poly.pdbx_strand_id
1 'polypeptide(L)'
;MKKLCFLLILITCMLSVSAQSGYYYGDKFIELTPKSGMSSYIVPSKFLVSKQGKAAQKESYVSLVYQTANVESIIVLPRIILEIFANNDITSIISDYKDALEVSNMYDNTYYLDCHVKTSEEVLALVKSLSKQEGVKWCEPDMYSNIRSCNNNPLYREQWYLKNNGYFAGMDINIEPAWQLVKGTSSVTVAVVDTGVDLEHEDLASSLLKGYTVGEANGDGAPKYLEESKSKGHGTCCAGIVGAIDNNIGVVGVANGVKILPVNIAPYHCSASNPEGYASDSEIAQAIRWAYPKADVLSCSWGGGVASNDIANAITEARTKGRNGKGTVVVFSSGNSYGTVSFPGNVDGVLTVGAIDEYGEKCNYSNTGAALDLVAFGERVLTTDVTGKLGLSPTAYHSGFNGTSAACPQVAGVAALMLSANPNLTEKTVKKYLKETARDLGEKGRDNMYGYGLVDAKKAVVQVLKGIMTITGPTTVDTKAIYRVKNLPNGCTVSWSQESISSALPASTYMEVGKPEANAVTVYNKTGFAIKLKATIHFPNDIVAPYVVSMTISGPAPTLSGLFYEISPDGSKTYESPLVDDTDGDINYATPANEVVITSNNFVNRDVYYYYSPESWNRHYVQVRENQIVFEMPSLGSGQTLNFSVMENGSTLYTFKFAANESMIYQSPISIVETSRNGYQINIDSGLLKQENKGKKEVVVVDISSGGTLLREVIHGESHALDLSRLSKGFYAIQVNVGNKTKSKKILIEK
;
A
#
# COMPACT_ATOMS: atom_id res chain seq x y z
N MET A 1 23.32 -19.63 45.23
CA MET A 1 24.20 -18.44 45.20
C MET A 1 24.47 -17.96 43.76
N LYS A 2 24.78 -18.81 42.76
CA LYS A 2 25.00 -18.37 41.34
C LYS A 2 23.76 -17.71 40.69
N LYS A 3 22.51 -18.15 40.93
CA LYS A 3 21.30 -17.51 40.45
C LYS A 3 21.03 -16.12 41.06
N LEU A 4 21.51 -15.89 42.29
CA LEU A 4 21.40 -14.61 42.97
C LEU A 4 22.42 -13.59 42.41
N CYS A 5 23.61 -14.07 42.00
CA CYS A 5 24.61 -13.23 41.35
C CYS A 5 24.17 -12.79 39.95
N PHE A 6 23.51 -13.65 39.19
CA PHE A 6 22.98 -13.28 37.86
C PHE A 6 21.88 -12.23 37.94
N LEU A 7 20.96 -12.36 38.92
CA LEU A 7 19.93 -11.38 39.20
C LEU A 7 20.50 -10.06 39.77
N LEU A 8 21.58 -10.11 40.56
CA LEU A 8 22.28 -8.92 41.05
C LEU A 8 23.06 -8.20 39.95
N ILE A 9 23.62 -8.92 38.96
CA ILE A 9 24.31 -8.31 37.80
C ILE A 9 23.25 -7.61 36.91
N LEU A 10 22.05 -8.18 36.73
CA LEU A 10 20.97 -7.51 36.01
C LEU A 10 20.44 -6.27 36.78
N ILE A 11 20.32 -6.32 38.09
CA ILE A 11 19.85 -5.20 38.92
C ILE A 11 20.91 -4.09 39.05
N THR A 12 22.19 -4.41 39.10
CA THR A 12 23.27 -3.40 39.09
C THR A 12 23.46 -2.73 37.73
N CYS A 13 23.12 -3.39 36.61
CA CYS A 13 23.10 -2.74 35.29
C CYS A 13 21.94 -1.73 35.15
N MET A 14 20.88 -1.81 35.94
CA MET A 14 19.80 -0.82 35.94
C MET A 14 20.10 0.46 36.73
N LEU A 15 21.18 0.52 37.49
CA LEU A 15 21.51 1.66 38.38
C LEU A 15 22.76 2.44 37.99
N SER A 16 23.45 2.11 36.91
CA SER A 16 24.57 2.92 36.39
C SER A 16 24.22 3.56 35.05
N VAL A 17 23.74 4.78 35.11
CA VAL A 17 23.67 5.70 33.95
C VAL A 17 25.10 5.96 33.48
N SER A 18 25.60 5.15 32.52
CA SER A 18 26.67 5.40 31.54
C SER A 18 27.42 4.13 31.06
N ALA A 19 26.81 2.95 31.05
CA ALA A 19 27.41 1.84 30.32
C ALA A 19 27.15 2.05 28.83
N GLN A 20 28.17 2.37 28.06
CA GLN A 20 28.12 2.43 26.61
C GLN A 20 27.56 1.12 26.07
N SER A 21 26.39 1.18 25.40
CA SER A 21 25.82 0.04 24.71
C SER A 21 26.50 -0.10 23.36
N GLY A 22 26.89 -1.31 22.96
CA GLY A 22 27.59 -1.51 21.70
C GLY A 22 28.24 -2.88 21.60
N TYR A 23 28.98 -3.07 20.52
CA TYR A 23 29.74 -4.31 20.24
C TYR A 23 31.09 -4.00 19.58
N TYR A 24 31.96 -4.98 19.50
CA TYR A 24 33.28 -4.84 18.87
C TYR A 24 33.25 -5.37 17.43
N TYR A 25 33.73 -4.55 16.47
CA TYR A 25 34.02 -4.95 15.11
C TYR A 25 35.55 -4.86 14.89
N GLY A 26 36.21 -6.00 14.86
CA GLY A 26 37.66 -6.06 15.00
C GLY A 26 38.11 -5.42 16.32
N ASP A 27 39.08 -4.51 16.29
CA ASP A 27 39.58 -3.78 17.45
C ASP A 27 38.77 -2.50 17.78
N LYS A 28 37.71 -2.20 17.01
CA LYS A 28 36.93 -0.98 17.19
C LYS A 28 35.61 -1.26 17.92
N PHE A 29 35.37 -0.50 18.99
CA PHE A 29 34.09 -0.50 19.66
C PHE A 29 33.08 0.32 18.87
N ILE A 30 31.96 -0.31 18.46
CA ILE A 30 30.80 0.35 17.80
C ILE A 30 29.79 0.67 18.88
N GLU A 31 29.65 1.96 19.18
CA GLU A 31 28.68 2.44 20.16
C GLU A 31 27.28 2.50 19.53
N LEU A 32 26.30 1.90 20.22
CA LEU A 32 24.89 1.97 19.89
C LEU A 32 24.20 2.91 20.88
N THR A 33 23.80 4.08 20.42
CA THR A 33 23.09 5.08 21.23
C THR A 33 21.61 4.96 21.01
N PRO A 34 20.77 4.84 22.06
CA PRO A 34 19.32 4.90 21.90
C PRO A 34 18.88 6.22 21.23
N LYS A 35 18.04 6.13 20.20
CA LYS A 35 17.55 7.29 19.47
C LYS A 35 16.51 8.03 20.30
N SER A 36 16.74 9.30 20.61
CA SER A 36 15.81 10.12 21.38
C SER A 36 14.49 10.34 20.62
N GLY A 37 13.36 10.22 21.34
CA GLY A 37 12.03 10.46 20.77
C GLY A 37 11.41 9.30 20.00
N MET A 38 12.07 8.15 19.88
CA MET A 38 11.48 6.92 19.33
C MET A 38 11.05 5.95 20.44
N SER A 39 9.85 5.41 20.29
CA SER A 39 9.35 4.31 21.11
C SER A 39 10.04 3.00 20.75
N SER A 40 10.04 2.05 21.67
CA SER A 40 10.52 0.69 21.46
C SER A 40 9.84 -0.01 20.28
N TYR A 41 10.56 -0.86 19.57
CA TYR A 41 10.07 -1.67 18.45
C TYR A 41 9.76 -3.10 18.91
N ILE A 42 8.56 -3.60 18.61
CA ILE A 42 8.20 -5.00 18.86
C ILE A 42 8.67 -5.84 17.67
N VAL A 43 9.64 -6.71 17.90
CA VAL A 43 10.22 -7.56 16.86
C VAL A 43 9.17 -8.60 16.41
N PRO A 44 8.92 -8.76 15.09
CA PRO A 44 7.97 -9.74 14.58
C PRO A 44 8.26 -11.17 15.03
N SER A 45 7.20 -11.93 15.31
CA SER A 45 7.29 -13.31 15.85
C SER A 45 8.11 -14.31 15.01
N LYS A 46 8.34 -14.03 13.73
CA LYS A 46 9.21 -14.85 12.87
C LYS A 46 10.69 -14.86 13.29
N PHE A 47 11.11 -13.89 14.10
CA PHE A 47 12.44 -13.82 14.68
C PHE A 47 12.47 -14.33 16.13
N LEU A 48 11.33 -14.75 16.69
CA LEU A 48 11.22 -15.26 18.05
C LEU A 48 11.16 -16.80 17.98
N VAL A 49 12.15 -17.47 18.51
CA VAL A 49 12.19 -18.95 18.56
C VAL A 49 11.65 -19.43 19.90
N SER A 50 10.79 -20.44 19.89
CA SER A 50 10.29 -21.06 21.11
C SER A 50 11.04 -22.36 21.43
N LYS A 51 11.41 -22.53 22.69
CA LYS A 51 12.21 -23.64 23.23
C LYS A 51 11.61 -25.04 23.05
N GLN A 52 10.46 -25.27 22.45
CA GLN A 52 9.81 -26.62 22.40
C GLN A 52 8.83 -26.86 21.27
N GLY A 53 8.91 -26.27 20.10
CA GLY A 53 8.02 -26.67 18.99
C GLY A 53 6.51 -26.63 19.26
N LYS A 54 6.06 -26.23 20.45
CA LYS A 54 4.69 -25.96 20.82
C LYS A 54 4.47 -24.45 20.73
N ALA A 55 3.33 -24.02 20.19
CA ALA A 55 2.92 -22.63 20.16
C ALA A 55 3.06 -22.03 21.57
N ALA A 56 4.21 -21.41 21.84
CA ALA A 56 4.47 -20.74 23.10
C ALA A 56 3.55 -19.54 23.24
N GLN A 57 3.05 -19.33 24.45
CA GLN A 57 2.46 -18.05 24.83
C GLN A 57 3.44 -16.95 24.44
N LYS A 58 2.97 -16.00 23.65
CA LYS A 58 3.76 -14.92 23.02
C LYS A 58 4.43 -14.05 24.08
N GLU A 59 5.68 -14.36 24.41
CA GLU A 59 6.53 -13.37 25.02
C GLU A 59 6.97 -12.39 23.93
N SER A 60 6.64 -11.13 24.06
CA SER A 60 7.02 -10.09 23.12
C SER A 60 8.45 -9.65 23.41
N TYR A 61 9.34 -9.78 22.42
CA TYR A 61 10.66 -9.18 22.48
C TYR A 61 10.56 -7.70 22.05
N VAL A 62 11.19 -6.83 22.82
CA VAL A 62 11.20 -5.39 22.60
C VAL A 62 12.62 -4.91 22.36
N SER A 63 12.88 -4.28 21.22
CA SER A 63 14.13 -3.59 20.92
C SER A 63 13.96 -2.09 21.04
N LEU A 64 14.88 -1.41 21.71
CA LEU A 64 15.05 0.04 21.50
C LEU A 64 15.53 0.27 20.06
N VAL A 65 15.23 1.44 19.52
CA VAL A 65 15.83 1.88 18.26
C VAL A 65 17.16 2.57 18.59
N TYR A 66 18.23 2.03 18.05
CA TYR A 66 19.59 2.55 18.24
C TYR A 66 20.05 3.34 17.01
N GLN A 67 21.11 4.10 17.19
CA GLN A 67 21.83 4.80 16.13
C GLN A 67 23.34 4.74 16.37
N THR A 68 24.10 4.91 15.31
CA THR A 68 25.55 5.19 15.35
C THR A 68 25.82 6.53 14.69
N ALA A 69 27.08 6.97 14.65
CA ALA A 69 27.47 8.17 13.93
C ALA A 69 27.06 8.16 12.43
N ASN A 70 26.92 6.96 11.83
CA ASN A 70 26.71 6.77 10.40
C ASN A 70 25.39 6.05 10.06
N VAL A 71 24.66 5.51 11.03
CA VAL A 71 23.42 4.74 10.82
C VAL A 71 22.34 5.24 11.78
N GLU A 72 21.26 5.74 11.22
CA GLU A 72 20.21 6.42 11.99
C GLU A 72 19.23 5.50 12.72
N SER A 73 19.08 4.26 12.26
CA SER A 73 18.09 3.35 12.86
C SER A 73 18.60 1.92 12.80
N ILE A 74 18.84 1.35 13.97
CA ILE A 74 19.29 -0.03 14.17
C ILE A 74 18.35 -0.70 15.16
N ILE A 75 17.83 -1.88 14.80
CA ILE A 75 17.02 -2.72 15.66
C ILE A 75 17.82 -3.97 15.96
N VAL A 76 18.10 -4.22 17.23
CA VAL A 76 18.78 -5.42 17.69
C VAL A 76 17.79 -6.57 17.74
N LEU A 77 18.08 -7.67 17.07
CA LEU A 77 17.28 -8.89 17.05
C LEU A 77 17.61 -9.79 18.23
N PRO A 78 16.73 -10.72 18.64
CA PRO A 78 17.00 -11.69 19.71
C PRO A 78 17.88 -12.83 19.21
N ARG A 79 19.01 -12.48 18.62
CA ARG A 79 20.02 -13.41 18.08
C ARG A 79 21.40 -12.81 18.19
N ILE A 80 22.38 -13.66 18.41
CA ILE A 80 23.80 -13.33 18.44
C ILE A 80 24.51 -14.11 17.35
N ILE A 81 25.43 -13.48 16.66
CA ILE A 81 26.37 -14.11 15.72
C ILE A 81 27.75 -14.19 16.40
N LEU A 82 28.29 -15.38 16.44
CA LEU A 82 29.52 -15.67 17.16
C LEU A 82 30.45 -16.53 16.31
N GLU A 83 31.70 -16.11 16.12
CA GLU A 83 32.78 -16.96 15.56
C GLU A 83 33.75 -17.39 16.64
N ILE A 84 34.09 -18.67 16.65
CA ILE A 84 35.09 -19.24 17.58
C ILE A 84 36.36 -19.68 16.84
N PHE A 85 37.47 -19.77 17.57
CA PHE A 85 38.69 -20.35 17.01
C PHE A 85 38.52 -21.88 16.78
N ALA A 86 39.11 -22.40 15.70
CA ALA A 86 38.85 -23.70 15.12
C ALA A 86 38.98 -24.94 16.08
N ASN A 87 39.58 -24.83 17.23
CA ASN A 87 39.76 -25.93 18.17
C ASN A 87 38.89 -25.81 19.43
N ASN A 88 37.93 -24.90 19.45
CA ASN A 88 37.05 -24.69 20.59
C ASN A 88 35.66 -25.29 20.36
N ASP A 89 35.00 -25.67 21.45
CA ASP A 89 33.65 -26.22 21.44
C ASP A 89 32.64 -25.17 21.91
N ILE A 90 31.69 -24.86 21.06
CA ILE A 90 30.61 -23.91 21.34
C ILE A 90 29.81 -24.28 22.60
N THR A 91 29.60 -25.56 22.84
CA THR A 91 28.80 -26.03 23.99
C THR A 91 29.48 -25.70 25.32
N SER A 92 30.83 -25.69 25.33
CA SER A 92 31.64 -25.26 26.48
C SER A 92 31.54 -23.74 26.69
N ILE A 93 31.63 -22.95 25.61
CA ILE A 93 31.60 -21.48 25.64
C ILE A 93 30.25 -20.98 26.16
N ILE A 94 29.14 -21.57 25.71
CA ILE A 94 27.78 -21.14 26.14
C ILE A 94 27.26 -21.89 27.36
N SER A 95 28.09 -22.72 28.02
CA SER A 95 27.65 -23.59 29.12
C SER A 95 26.98 -22.83 30.27
N ASP A 96 27.47 -21.65 30.61
CA ASP A 96 26.90 -20.77 31.65
C ASP A 96 25.65 -19.99 31.20
N TYR A 97 25.30 -20.03 29.91
CA TYR A 97 24.21 -19.28 29.29
C TYR A 97 23.09 -20.17 28.73
N LYS A 98 23.03 -21.46 29.09
CA LYS A 98 22.10 -22.45 28.55
C LYS A 98 20.63 -22.11 28.69
N ASP A 99 20.27 -21.33 29.69
CA ASP A 99 18.90 -20.85 29.89
C ASP A 99 18.54 -19.66 28.99
N ALA A 100 19.55 -18.93 28.49
CA ALA A 100 19.39 -17.70 27.71
C ALA A 100 19.74 -17.88 26.22
N LEU A 101 20.52 -18.91 25.86
CA LEU A 101 21.02 -19.10 24.50
C LEU A 101 20.81 -20.54 23.99
N GLU A 102 20.45 -20.63 22.72
CA GLU A 102 20.34 -21.89 21.98
C GLU A 102 21.00 -21.77 20.61
N VAL A 103 21.81 -22.76 20.22
CA VAL A 103 22.41 -22.81 18.89
C VAL A 103 21.33 -23.13 17.87
N SER A 104 21.01 -22.17 17.00
CA SER A 104 19.97 -22.32 15.97
C SER A 104 20.54 -22.69 14.59
N ASN A 105 21.74 -22.27 14.27
CA ASN A 105 22.42 -22.59 13.02
C ASN A 105 23.94 -22.45 13.16
N MET A 106 24.67 -23.01 12.20
CA MET A 106 26.15 -22.99 12.16
C MET A 106 26.61 -22.98 10.69
N TYR A 107 27.67 -22.19 10.43
CA TYR A 107 28.42 -22.19 9.18
C TYR A 107 29.89 -22.10 9.48
N ASP A 108 30.66 -23.13 9.17
CA ASP A 108 32.05 -23.31 9.60
C ASP A 108 32.21 -23.14 11.13
N ASN A 109 32.97 -22.14 11.57
CA ASN A 109 33.19 -21.82 13.00
C ASN A 109 32.30 -20.66 13.47
N THR A 110 31.32 -20.23 12.65
CA THR A 110 30.35 -19.16 12.96
C THR A 110 29.03 -19.75 13.40
N TYR A 111 28.58 -19.37 14.57
CA TYR A 111 27.36 -19.86 15.20
C TYR A 111 26.32 -18.76 15.31
N TYR A 112 25.04 -19.12 15.03
CA TYR A 112 23.89 -18.27 15.25
C TYR A 112 23.21 -18.75 16.53
N LEU A 113 23.16 -17.89 17.54
CA LEU A 113 22.62 -18.18 18.85
C LEU A 113 21.31 -17.44 19.05
N ASP A 114 20.19 -18.15 19.10
CA ASP A 114 18.89 -17.57 19.42
C ASP A 114 18.82 -17.25 20.92
N CYS A 115 18.40 -16.02 21.25
CA CYS A 115 18.39 -15.51 22.60
C CYS A 115 16.97 -15.60 23.20
N HIS A 116 16.87 -16.27 24.35
CA HIS A 116 15.62 -16.39 25.13
C HIS A 116 15.51 -15.25 26.16
N VAL A 117 15.62 -14.00 25.69
CA VAL A 117 15.54 -12.77 26.47
C VAL A 117 14.43 -11.87 25.95
N LYS A 118 14.08 -10.81 26.69
CA LYS A 118 12.92 -9.97 26.38
C LYS A 118 13.28 -8.63 25.77
N THR A 119 14.52 -8.18 25.91
CA THR A 119 14.92 -6.83 25.49
C THR A 119 16.27 -6.84 24.75
N SER A 120 16.47 -5.80 23.94
CA SER A 120 17.72 -5.55 23.22
C SER A 120 18.92 -5.33 24.14
N GLU A 121 18.70 -4.72 25.30
CA GLU A 121 19.74 -4.48 26.29
C GLU A 121 20.28 -5.80 26.85
N GLU A 122 19.39 -6.78 27.05
CA GLU A 122 19.80 -8.13 27.50
C GLU A 122 20.63 -8.84 26.42
N VAL A 123 20.28 -8.69 25.12
CA VAL A 123 21.10 -9.21 24.01
C VAL A 123 22.50 -8.57 24.00
N LEU A 124 22.56 -7.24 24.09
CA LEU A 124 23.84 -6.51 24.11
C LEU A 124 24.69 -6.86 25.31
N ALA A 125 24.09 -7.12 26.47
CA ALA A 125 24.76 -7.59 27.65
C ALA A 125 25.36 -8.99 27.44
N LEU A 126 24.63 -9.91 26.78
CA LEU A 126 25.14 -11.24 26.41
C LEU A 126 26.28 -11.14 25.41
N VAL A 127 26.17 -10.31 24.37
CA VAL A 127 27.24 -10.05 23.40
C VAL A 127 28.53 -9.59 24.12
N LYS A 128 28.40 -8.60 25.01
CA LYS A 128 29.53 -8.06 25.80
C LYS A 128 30.15 -9.10 26.71
N SER A 129 29.37 -10.04 27.22
CA SER A 129 29.87 -11.11 28.08
C SER A 129 30.55 -12.21 27.27
N LEU A 130 29.96 -12.64 26.16
CA LEU A 130 30.48 -13.67 25.26
C LEU A 130 31.76 -13.22 24.56
N SER A 131 31.84 -11.95 24.14
CA SER A 131 33.05 -11.40 23.48
C SER A 131 34.32 -11.45 24.33
N LYS A 132 34.20 -11.69 25.65
CA LYS A 132 35.31 -11.81 26.60
C LYS A 132 35.65 -13.25 26.94
N GLN A 133 34.92 -14.23 26.43
CA GLN A 133 35.16 -15.65 26.69
C GLN A 133 36.38 -16.13 25.91
N GLU A 134 37.22 -16.95 26.58
CA GLU A 134 38.31 -17.63 25.90
C GLU A 134 37.79 -18.54 24.80
N GLY A 135 38.39 -18.52 23.63
CA GLY A 135 37.95 -19.30 22.48
C GLY A 135 37.01 -18.55 21.52
N VAL A 136 36.46 -17.39 21.91
CA VAL A 136 35.66 -16.53 21.03
C VAL A 136 36.58 -15.64 20.20
N LYS A 137 36.42 -15.67 18.88
CA LYS A 137 37.17 -14.85 17.94
C LYS A 137 36.52 -13.47 17.78
N TRP A 138 35.20 -13.45 17.59
CA TRP A 138 34.38 -12.24 17.63
C TRP A 138 32.90 -12.61 17.95
N CYS A 139 32.16 -11.62 18.42
CA CYS A 139 30.74 -11.75 18.81
C CYS A 139 29.99 -10.45 18.56
N GLU A 140 28.88 -10.51 17.87
CA GLU A 140 28.07 -9.35 17.57
C GLU A 140 26.56 -9.67 17.67
N PRO A 141 25.69 -8.67 17.91
CA PRO A 141 24.25 -8.87 17.83
C PRO A 141 23.82 -9.00 16.37
N ASP A 142 22.83 -9.83 16.09
CA ASP A 142 22.12 -9.78 14.82
C ASP A 142 21.24 -8.53 14.80
N MET A 143 21.30 -7.77 13.71
CA MET A 143 20.68 -6.44 13.65
C MET A 143 19.94 -6.21 12.36
N TYR A 144 18.81 -5.51 12.48
CA TYR A 144 18.17 -4.87 11.37
C TYR A 144 18.69 -3.43 11.27
N SER A 145 19.52 -3.17 10.32
CA SER A 145 19.95 -1.81 10.00
C SER A 145 19.37 -1.40 8.64
N ASN A 146 19.00 -0.13 8.53
CA ASN A 146 18.70 0.43 7.22
C ASN A 146 19.98 0.44 6.39
N ILE A 147 20.21 -0.64 5.67
CA ILE A 147 21.18 -0.63 4.58
C ILE A 147 20.58 0.32 3.54
N ARG A 148 21.01 1.57 3.58
CA ARG A 148 20.76 2.48 2.47
C ARG A 148 21.50 1.91 1.29
N SER A 149 20.82 1.69 0.19
CA SER A 149 21.44 1.61 -1.12
C SER A 149 22.26 2.90 -1.25
N CYS A 150 23.56 2.84 -1.07
CA CYS A 150 24.43 3.94 -1.43
C CYS A 150 24.24 4.11 -2.93
N ASN A 151 23.82 5.29 -3.39
CA ASN A 151 23.95 5.64 -4.78
C ASN A 151 25.47 5.64 -5.06
N ASN A 152 25.94 4.64 -5.80
CA ASN A 152 27.37 4.42 -6.04
C ASN A 152 27.88 5.22 -7.23
N ASN A 153 27.04 6.06 -7.87
CA ASN A 153 27.50 6.94 -8.93
C ASN A 153 28.50 7.96 -8.35
N PRO A 154 29.75 7.99 -8.83
CA PRO A 154 30.82 8.70 -8.17
C PRO A 154 30.59 10.21 -8.06
N LEU A 155 29.88 10.80 -9.01
CA LEU A 155 29.60 12.25 -9.04
C LEU A 155 28.26 12.62 -8.35
N TYR A 156 27.49 11.66 -7.85
CA TYR A 156 26.21 11.95 -7.19
C TYR A 156 26.34 12.94 -6.04
N ARG A 157 27.39 12.84 -5.25
CA ARG A 157 27.61 13.73 -4.09
C ARG A 157 27.78 15.18 -4.48
N GLU A 158 28.16 15.46 -5.71
CA GLU A 158 28.33 16.79 -6.27
C GLU A 158 27.03 17.34 -6.92
N GLN A 159 26.02 16.46 -7.11
CA GLN A 159 24.69 16.85 -7.61
C GLN A 159 23.85 17.45 -6.46
N TRP A 160 24.26 18.61 -5.97
CA TRP A 160 23.66 19.28 -4.82
C TRP A 160 22.16 19.56 -4.97
N TYR A 161 21.68 19.78 -6.19
CA TYR A 161 20.26 20.02 -6.47
C TYR A 161 19.38 18.77 -6.19
N LEU A 162 19.95 17.58 -6.22
CA LEU A 162 19.32 16.33 -5.83
C LEU A 162 19.40 16.12 -4.31
N LYS A 163 20.58 16.43 -3.72
CA LYS A 163 20.83 16.32 -2.29
C LYS A 163 21.80 17.40 -1.82
N ASN A 164 21.28 18.41 -1.16
CA ASN A 164 22.10 19.45 -0.58
C ASN A 164 22.46 19.12 0.88
N ASN A 165 23.71 18.74 1.09
CA ASN A 165 24.32 18.51 2.42
C ASN A 165 25.23 19.66 2.85
N GLY A 166 25.28 20.75 2.08
CA GLY A 166 26.10 21.92 2.32
C GLY A 166 25.52 22.88 3.37
N TYR A 167 25.92 24.14 3.29
CA TYR A 167 25.50 25.18 4.23
C TYR A 167 23.99 25.42 4.24
N PHE A 168 23.32 25.19 3.09
CA PHE A 168 21.86 25.25 2.93
C PHE A 168 21.25 23.85 2.83
N ALA A 169 21.63 22.97 3.75
CA ALA A 169 21.13 21.60 3.78
C ALA A 169 19.60 21.52 3.68
N GLY A 170 19.11 20.69 2.76
CA GLY A 170 17.69 20.53 2.46
C GLY A 170 17.13 21.53 1.44
N MET A 171 17.95 22.48 0.92
CA MET A 171 17.59 23.25 -0.26
C MET A 171 17.95 22.44 -1.52
N ASP A 172 17.10 21.48 -1.82
CA ASP A 172 17.15 20.53 -2.93
C ASP A 172 15.74 20.12 -3.35
N ILE A 173 15.58 19.36 -4.41
CA ILE A 173 14.27 18.88 -4.90
C ILE A 173 13.69 17.73 -4.07
N ASN A 174 14.31 17.36 -2.94
CA ASN A 174 13.83 16.33 -2.00
C ASN A 174 13.65 14.94 -2.67
N ILE A 175 14.63 14.53 -3.48
CA ILE A 175 14.50 13.35 -4.34
C ILE A 175 14.78 12.02 -3.63
N GLU A 176 15.74 11.96 -2.70
CA GLU A 176 16.12 10.69 -2.06
C GLU A 176 14.94 9.99 -1.37
N PRO A 177 14.08 10.69 -0.60
CA PRO A 177 12.90 10.07 -0.03
C PRO A 177 11.88 9.61 -1.10
N ALA A 178 11.81 10.30 -2.25
CA ALA A 178 10.96 9.86 -3.36
C ALA A 178 11.48 8.54 -3.95
N TRP A 179 12.80 8.40 -4.15
CA TRP A 179 13.42 7.17 -4.66
C TRP A 179 13.28 5.96 -3.74
N GLN A 180 13.09 6.17 -2.43
CA GLN A 180 12.77 5.08 -1.51
C GLN A 180 11.37 4.49 -1.78
N LEU A 181 10.48 5.27 -2.36
CA LEU A 181 9.10 4.86 -2.66
C LEU A 181 8.93 4.45 -4.12
N VAL A 182 9.49 5.22 -5.04
CA VAL A 182 9.34 5.03 -6.49
C VAL A 182 10.63 5.45 -7.19
N LYS A 183 11.19 4.56 -7.98
CA LYS A 183 12.20 4.88 -9.01
C LYS A 183 11.52 5.02 -10.37
N GLY A 184 12.17 5.65 -11.33
CA GLY A 184 11.73 5.65 -12.71
C GLY A 184 11.56 4.23 -13.26
N THR A 185 10.61 4.04 -14.16
CA THR A 185 10.39 2.74 -14.82
C THR A 185 10.56 2.86 -16.33
N SER A 186 11.07 1.79 -16.97
CA SER A 186 11.27 1.75 -18.43
C SER A 186 9.97 1.79 -19.24
N SER A 187 8.82 1.71 -18.58
CA SER A 187 7.51 1.90 -19.21
C SER A 187 7.13 3.37 -19.38
N VAL A 188 7.88 4.29 -18.75
CA VAL A 188 7.70 5.74 -18.90
C VAL A 188 8.79 6.29 -19.78
N THR A 189 8.40 7.11 -20.77
CA THR A 189 9.31 7.73 -21.73
C THR A 189 9.27 9.24 -21.59
N VAL A 190 10.44 9.86 -21.47
CA VAL A 190 10.61 11.32 -21.55
C VAL A 190 11.27 11.68 -22.87
N ALA A 191 10.60 12.43 -23.72
CA ALA A 191 11.23 13.01 -24.89
C ALA A 191 11.99 14.28 -24.50
N VAL A 192 13.27 14.32 -24.77
CA VAL A 192 14.10 15.51 -24.67
C VAL A 192 14.09 16.16 -26.06
N VAL A 193 13.23 17.17 -26.20
CA VAL A 193 13.08 17.94 -27.43
C VAL A 193 14.05 19.11 -27.34
N ASP A 194 15.22 18.97 -27.94
CA ASP A 194 16.37 19.87 -27.73
C ASP A 194 17.38 19.81 -28.88
N THR A 195 18.65 20.09 -28.64
CA THR A 195 19.74 20.07 -29.62
C THR A 195 20.28 18.67 -29.96
N GLY A 196 19.57 17.61 -29.54
CA GLY A 196 19.99 16.23 -29.65
C GLY A 196 20.68 15.71 -28.38
N VAL A 197 20.83 14.40 -28.30
CA VAL A 197 21.43 13.68 -27.16
C VAL A 197 22.56 12.80 -27.66
N ASP A 198 23.70 12.78 -26.99
CA ASP A 198 24.81 11.88 -27.28
C ASP A 198 24.35 10.42 -27.06
N LEU A 199 24.25 9.67 -28.16
CA LEU A 199 23.71 8.31 -28.17
C LEU A 199 24.68 7.27 -27.59
N GLU A 200 25.96 7.62 -27.46
CA GLU A 200 27.00 6.72 -26.96
C GLU A 200 27.42 7.04 -25.52
N HIS A 201 26.81 8.04 -24.90
CA HIS A 201 27.14 8.47 -23.52
C HIS A 201 26.91 7.35 -22.50
N GLU A 202 27.94 7.02 -21.73
CA GLU A 202 27.97 5.87 -20.79
C GLU A 202 26.83 5.88 -19.75
N ASP A 203 26.37 7.06 -19.33
CA ASP A 203 25.25 7.22 -18.38
C ASP A 203 23.86 7.30 -19.04
N LEU A 204 23.77 7.29 -20.37
CA LEU A 204 22.52 7.47 -21.08
C LEU A 204 22.20 6.32 -22.05
N ALA A 205 23.20 5.76 -22.73
CA ALA A 205 23.02 4.89 -23.89
C ALA A 205 22.03 3.74 -23.70
N SER A 206 22.03 3.06 -22.57
CA SER A 206 21.13 1.92 -22.34
C SER A 206 19.67 2.34 -22.05
N SER A 207 19.43 3.62 -21.75
CA SER A 207 18.09 4.17 -21.53
C SER A 207 17.50 4.83 -22.78
N LEU A 208 18.33 5.09 -23.82
CA LEU A 208 17.89 5.79 -25.01
C LEU A 208 17.00 4.93 -25.91
N LEU A 209 15.99 5.54 -26.47
CA LEU A 209 15.20 5.00 -27.57
C LEU A 209 15.72 5.56 -28.90
N LYS A 210 15.34 4.93 -30.02
CA LYS A 210 15.60 5.49 -31.33
C LYS A 210 14.91 6.85 -31.45
N GLY A 211 15.71 7.89 -31.59
CA GLY A 211 15.25 9.26 -31.62
C GLY A 211 14.77 9.75 -32.98
N TYR A 212 14.70 11.07 -33.12
CA TYR A 212 14.28 11.79 -34.32
C TYR A 212 15.13 13.04 -34.50
N THR A 213 15.57 13.29 -35.74
CA THR A 213 16.22 14.55 -36.13
C THR A 213 15.36 15.22 -37.19
N VAL A 214 15.02 16.48 -36.97
CA VAL A 214 14.23 17.27 -37.93
C VAL A 214 14.91 17.31 -39.27
N GLY A 215 14.15 17.19 -40.37
CA GLY A 215 14.66 17.25 -41.72
C GLY A 215 15.43 16.01 -42.22
N GLU A 216 15.64 15.01 -41.36
CA GLU A 216 16.33 13.77 -41.67
C GLU A 216 15.40 12.55 -41.69
N ALA A 217 15.29 11.85 -42.82
CA ALA A 217 14.42 10.69 -42.98
C ALA A 217 14.77 9.53 -42.03
N ASN A 218 16.04 9.38 -41.65
CA ASN A 218 16.56 8.36 -40.75
C ASN A 218 17.26 8.96 -39.52
N GLY A 219 16.93 10.20 -39.16
CA GLY A 219 17.52 10.88 -38.02
C GLY A 219 17.24 10.12 -36.70
N ASP A 220 18.24 10.06 -35.85
CA ASP A 220 18.27 9.28 -34.61
C ASP A 220 18.25 10.13 -33.34
N GLY A 221 18.21 11.46 -33.46
CA GLY A 221 18.21 12.39 -32.36
C GLY A 221 19.60 12.73 -31.81
N ALA A 222 20.68 12.32 -32.48
CA ALA A 222 22.03 12.72 -32.11
C ALA A 222 22.26 14.23 -32.34
N PRO A 223 23.16 14.86 -31.57
CA PRO A 223 23.52 16.27 -31.80
C PRO A 223 24.27 16.45 -33.10
N LYS A 224 24.14 17.62 -33.73
CA LYS A 224 24.79 17.98 -34.98
C LYS A 224 25.61 19.26 -34.81
N TYR A 225 26.61 19.42 -35.67
CA TYR A 225 27.42 20.63 -35.79
C TYR A 225 27.94 21.23 -34.47
N LEU A 226 28.35 20.34 -33.54
CA LEU A 226 28.81 20.72 -32.21
C LEU A 226 29.99 21.73 -32.21
N GLU A 227 30.81 21.70 -33.25
CA GLU A 227 31.92 22.63 -33.38
C GLU A 227 31.46 24.07 -33.62
N GLU A 228 30.31 24.24 -34.26
CA GLU A 228 29.72 25.51 -34.61
C GLU A 228 28.76 26.05 -33.55
N SER A 229 28.05 25.17 -32.86
CA SER A 229 27.03 25.54 -31.89
C SER A 229 27.65 26.08 -30.59
N LYS A 230 27.04 27.13 -30.05
CA LYS A 230 27.37 27.64 -28.73
C LYS A 230 26.79 26.77 -27.60
N SER A 231 25.72 26.06 -27.90
CA SER A 231 25.02 25.18 -26.93
C SER A 231 25.62 23.78 -26.84
N LYS A 232 26.56 23.40 -27.64
CA LYS A 232 27.46 22.22 -27.59
C LYS A 232 26.88 21.05 -26.77
N GLY A 233 25.81 20.41 -27.23
CA GLY A 233 25.26 19.25 -26.54
C GLY A 233 24.32 19.56 -25.39
N HIS A 234 23.72 20.75 -25.41
CA HIS A 234 22.72 21.19 -24.41
C HIS A 234 21.64 20.14 -24.14
N GLY A 235 21.12 19.46 -25.17
CA GLY A 235 20.16 18.38 -25.02
C GLY A 235 20.71 17.15 -24.25
N THR A 236 22.04 16.86 -24.39
CA THR A 236 22.70 15.81 -23.60
C THR A 236 22.70 16.17 -22.11
N CYS A 237 22.98 17.45 -21.78
CA CYS A 237 22.90 17.93 -20.40
C CYS A 237 21.48 17.80 -19.83
N CYS A 238 20.46 18.19 -20.60
CA CYS A 238 19.06 18.07 -20.21
C CYS A 238 18.65 16.61 -20.02
N ALA A 239 19.10 15.70 -20.89
CA ALA A 239 18.81 14.27 -20.79
C ALA A 239 19.41 13.65 -19.51
N GLY A 240 20.61 14.04 -19.13
CA GLY A 240 21.25 13.58 -17.90
C GLY A 240 20.49 13.99 -16.65
N ILE A 241 20.00 15.23 -16.58
CA ILE A 241 19.19 15.69 -15.46
C ILE A 241 17.88 14.90 -15.36
N VAL A 242 17.23 14.62 -16.52
CA VAL A 242 16.00 13.81 -16.52
C VAL A 242 16.26 12.41 -16.04
N GLY A 243 17.26 11.70 -16.63
CA GLY A 243 17.28 10.26 -16.52
C GLY A 243 18.63 9.58 -16.73
N ALA A 244 19.77 10.20 -16.35
CA ALA A 244 21.04 9.49 -16.25
C ALA A 244 20.87 8.27 -15.35
N ILE A 245 21.49 7.15 -15.76
CA ILE A 245 21.22 5.82 -15.20
C ILE A 245 21.93 5.67 -13.85
N ASP A 246 21.27 5.00 -12.91
CA ASP A 246 21.89 4.57 -11.65
C ASP A 246 22.71 3.29 -11.91
N ASN A 247 23.95 3.44 -12.41
CA ASN A 247 24.79 2.37 -12.96
C ASN A 247 26.19 2.28 -12.35
N ASN A 248 26.45 3.00 -11.26
CA ASN A 248 27.76 3.17 -10.61
C ASN A 248 28.79 3.95 -11.44
N ILE A 249 28.33 4.73 -12.41
CA ILE A 249 29.17 5.60 -13.25
C ILE A 249 28.65 7.03 -13.10
N GLY A 250 29.48 8.03 -13.22
CA GLY A 250 29.17 9.44 -13.33
C GLY A 250 28.06 9.98 -12.42
N VAL A 251 27.00 10.46 -13.03
CA VAL A 251 25.86 11.14 -12.38
C VAL A 251 24.61 10.28 -12.32
N VAL A 252 23.54 10.79 -11.70
CA VAL A 252 22.22 10.14 -11.70
C VAL A 252 21.13 11.15 -12.03
N GLY A 253 20.18 10.76 -12.85
CA GLY A 253 19.03 11.59 -13.22
C GLY A 253 17.89 11.50 -12.19
N VAL A 254 17.01 12.51 -12.22
CA VAL A 254 15.84 12.60 -11.34
C VAL A 254 14.95 11.35 -11.46
N ALA A 255 14.73 10.86 -12.67
CA ALA A 255 13.95 9.66 -12.98
C ALA A 255 14.83 8.57 -13.61
N ASN A 256 15.79 8.08 -12.88
CA ASN A 256 16.94 7.26 -13.35
C ASN A 256 16.61 5.88 -13.94
N GLY A 257 15.36 5.51 -14.08
CA GLY A 257 14.92 4.24 -14.69
C GLY A 257 13.98 4.41 -15.88
N VAL A 258 13.69 5.65 -16.30
CA VAL A 258 12.83 5.92 -17.45
C VAL A 258 13.57 5.73 -18.78
N LYS A 259 12.84 5.68 -19.87
CA LYS A 259 13.40 5.78 -21.21
C LYS A 259 13.49 7.23 -21.66
N ILE A 260 14.58 7.58 -22.31
CA ILE A 260 14.80 8.88 -22.93
C ILE A 260 14.59 8.74 -24.43
N LEU A 261 13.78 9.62 -25.01
CA LEU A 261 13.56 9.72 -26.45
C LEU A 261 14.24 10.99 -26.97
N PRO A 262 15.41 10.88 -27.62
CA PRO A 262 16.12 12.02 -28.22
C PRO A 262 15.34 12.64 -29.38
N VAL A 263 15.10 13.96 -29.33
CA VAL A 263 14.45 14.68 -30.42
C VAL A 263 15.27 15.94 -30.74
N ASN A 264 16.04 15.87 -31.80
CA ASN A 264 16.92 16.97 -32.25
C ASN A 264 16.15 17.96 -33.13
N ILE A 265 15.97 19.19 -32.63
CA ILE A 265 15.35 20.32 -33.33
C ILE A 265 16.35 21.40 -33.72
N ALA A 266 17.64 21.13 -33.58
CA ALA A 266 18.75 22.02 -34.01
C ALA A 266 19.73 21.28 -34.95
N PRO A 267 19.27 20.76 -36.09
CA PRO A 267 20.08 19.91 -36.97
C PRO A 267 20.87 20.70 -38.01
N TYR A 268 20.78 22.04 -38.05
CA TYR A 268 21.33 22.83 -39.13
C TYR A 268 22.64 23.53 -38.75
N HIS A 269 23.38 23.93 -39.74
CA HIS A 269 24.59 24.72 -39.58
C HIS A 269 24.29 26.05 -38.89
N CYS A 270 25.16 26.45 -37.99
CA CYS A 270 25.01 27.73 -37.27
C CYS A 270 25.31 28.91 -38.21
N SER A 271 24.58 30.00 -37.99
CA SER A 271 24.78 31.25 -38.74
C SER A 271 24.59 32.45 -37.81
N ALA A 272 24.89 33.65 -38.29
CA ALA A 272 24.70 34.87 -37.50
C ALA A 272 23.21 35.10 -37.10
N SER A 273 22.28 34.66 -37.96
CA SER A 273 20.83 34.74 -37.71
C SER A 273 20.25 33.53 -37.00
N ASN A 274 20.97 32.42 -36.97
CA ASN A 274 20.57 31.18 -36.29
C ASN A 274 21.81 30.55 -35.63
N PRO A 275 22.27 31.12 -34.49
CA PRO A 275 23.56 30.76 -33.88
C PRO A 275 23.58 29.37 -33.25
N GLU A 276 22.42 28.74 -33.08
CA GLU A 276 22.28 27.39 -32.52
C GLU A 276 21.84 26.35 -33.55
N GLY A 277 21.56 26.74 -34.80
CA GLY A 277 21.13 25.82 -35.85
C GLY A 277 19.73 25.28 -35.71
N TYR A 278 18.81 25.98 -34.99
CA TYR A 278 17.43 25.54 -34.82
C TYR A 278 16.68 25.43 -36.17
N ALA A 279 15.74 24.48 -36.15
CA ALA A 279 14.81 24.27 -37.27
C ALA A 279 13.73 25.37 -37.32
N SER A 280 12.99 25.43 -38.43
CA SER A 280 11.85 26.32 -38.59
C SER A 280 10.68 25.92 -37.66
N ASP A 281 9.76 26.87 -37.37
CA ASP A 281 8.58 26.64 -36.56
C ASP A 281 7.75 25.42 -36.97
N SER A 282 7.57 25.24 -38.30
CA SER A 282 6.80 24.10 -38.82
C SER A 282 7.53 22.77 -38.61
N GLU A 283 8.83 22.73 -38.69
CA GLU A 283 9.66 21.55 -38.46
C GLU A 283 9.68 21.23 -36.96
N ILE A 284 9.79 22.24 -36.07
CA ILE A 284 9.69 22.06 -34.61
C ILE A 284 8.30 21.53 -34.24
N ALA A 285 7.24 22.08 -34.83
CA ALA A 285 5.89 21.57 -34.61
C ALA A 285 5.71 20.11 -35.06
N GLN A 286 6.33 19.73 -36.20
CA GLN A 286 6.35 18.33 -36.65
C GLN A 286 7.13 17.44 -35.68
N ALA A 287 8.25 17.90 -35.14
CA ALA A 287 9.01 17.16 -34.12
C ALA A 287 8.20 16.90 -32.87
N ILE A 288 7.47 17.90 -32.38
CA ILE A 288 6.54 17.74 -31.24
C ILE A 288 5.46 16.71 -31.58
N ARG A 289 4.83 16.80 -32.77
CA ARG A 289 3.81 15.83 -33.22
C ARG A 289 4.35 14.42 -33.38
N TRP A 290 5.64 14.28 -33.80
CA TRP A 290 6.29 12.98 -33.87
C TRP A 290 6.57 12.38 -32.48
N ALA A 291 6.95 13.22 -31.52
CA ALA A 291 7.38 12.80 -30.18
C ALA A 291 6.22 12.43 -29.26
N TYR A 292 5.15 13.24 -29.19
CA TYR A 292 4.12 13.09 -28.16
C TYR A 292 3.37 11.75 -28.18
N PRO A 293 3.15 11.05 -29.30
CA PRO A 293 2.51 9.74 -29.26
C PRO A 293 3.39 8.64 -28.66
N LYS A 294 4.71 8.91 -28.52
CA LYS A 294 5.73 7.97 -28.06
C LYS A 294 6.27 8.31 -26.66
N ALA A 295 5.88 9.47 -26.12
CA ALA A 295 6.41 9.97 -24.86
C ALA A 295 5.31 10.33 -23.87
N ASP A 296 5.60 10.10 -22.59
CA ASP A 296 4.72 10.46 -21.48
C ASP A 296 4.95 11.90 -21.03
N VAL A 297 6.17 12.39 -21.18
CA VAL A 297 6.60 13.75 -20.84
C VAL A 297 7.42 14.32 -21.99
N LEU A 298 7.23 15.58 -22.34
CA LEU A 298 8.13 16.37 -23.20
C LEU A 298 8.91 17.34 -22.32
N SER A 299 10.22 17.25 -22.31
CA SER A 299 11.15 18.19 -21.67
C SER A 299 11.72 19.12 -22.74
N CYS A 300 11.40 20.41 -22.66
CA CYS A 300 11.67 21.41 -23.68
C CYS A 300 12.43 22.61 -23.05
N SER A 301 13.76 22.56 -23.11
CA SER A 301 14.62 23.57 -22.50
C SER A 301 15.04 24.69 -23.47
N TRP A 302 14.10 25.16 -24.28
CA TRP A 302 14.31 26.17 -25.31
C TRP A 302 13.13 27.13 -25.39
N GLY A 303 13.33 28.30 -26.02
CA GLY A 303 12.31 29.31 -26.23
C GLY A 303 12.88 30.67 -26.61
N GLY A 304 12.08 31.73 -26.57
CA GLY A 304 12.48 33.10 -26.89
C GLY A 304 12.18 33.51 -28.35
N GLY A 305 11.53 32.63 -29.12
CA GLY A 305 11.08 32.93 -30.48
C GLY A 305 9.81 33.78 -30.55
N VAL A 306 9.41 34.15 -31.78
CA VAL A 306 8.12 34.77 -32.04
C VAL A 306 7.01 33.73 -31.84
N ALA A 307 5.82 34.14 -31.35
CA ALA A 307 4.70 33.23 -31.18
C ALA A 307 4.28 32.57 -32.49
N SER A 308 4.23 31.26 -32.51
CA SER A 308 3.85 30.41 -33.65
C SER A 308 2.61 29.62 -33.31
N ASN A 309 1.55 29.79 -34.10
CA ASN A 309 0.32 29.01 -33.93
C ASN A 309 0.54 27.51 -34.19
N ASP A 310 1.44 27.15 -35.08
CA ASP A 310 1.69 25.74 -35.41
C ASP A 310 2.38 25.02 -34.24
N ILE A 311 3.38 25.63 -33.61
CA ILE A 311 3.99 25.12 -32.36
C ILE A 311 2.95 25.05 -31.23
N ALA A 312 2.15 26.11 -31.01
CA ALA A 312 1.13 26.15 -29.98
C ALA A 312 0.07 25.05 -30.18
N ASN A 313 -0.34 24.81 -31.44
CA ASN A 313 -1.26 23.71 -31.78
C ASN A 313 -0.63 22.34 -31.54
N ALA A 314 0.63 22.12 -31.92
CA ALA A 314 1.33 20.85 -31.66
C ALA A 314 1.45 20.56 -30.15
N ILE A 315 1.74 21.58 -29.34
CA ILE A 315 1.74 21.49 -27.87
C ILE A 315 0.34 21.13 -27.35
N THR A 316 -0.71 21.77 -27.86
CA THR A 316 -2.10 21.49 -27.47
C THR A 316 -2.51 20.06 -27.86
N GLU A 317 -2.09 19.60 -29.02
CA GLU A 317 -2.28 18.20 -29.45
C GLU A 317 -1.58 17.21 -28.51
N ALA A 318 -0.33 17.47 -28.14
CA ALA A 318 0.41 16.65 -27.19
C ALA A 318 -0.35 16.54 -25.86
N ARG A 319 -0.80 17.65 -25.31
CA ARG A 319 -1.53 17.74 -24.04
C ARG A 319 -2.92 17.09 -24.06
N THR A 320 -3.56 16.99 -25.20
CA THR A 320 -4.93 16.49 -25.29
C THR A 320 -5.03 15.08 -25.91
N LYS A 321 -4.16 14.76 -26.87
CA LYS A 321 -4.19 13.49 -27.60
C LYS A 321 -3.16 12.48 -27.12
N GLY A 322 -2.04 12.94 -26.52
CA GLY A 322 -0.96 12.08 -26.06
C GLY A 322 -1.43 11.07 -25.03
N ARG A 323 -0.66 9.98 -24.85
CA ARG A 323 -0.94 8.94 -23.84
C ARG A 323 -2.38 8.39 -23.91
N ASN A 324 -2.86 8.14 -25.12
CA ASN A 324 -4.23 7.65 -25.37
C ASN A 324 -5.33 8.58 -24.76
N GLY A 325 -5.16 9.89 -24.95
CA GLY A 325 -6.12 10.90 -24.46
C GLY A 325 -5.93 11.33 -23.00
N LYS A 326 -4.98 10.75 -22.26
CA LYS A 326 -4.62 11.22 -20.91
C LYS A 326 -3.80 12.53 -20.96
N GLY A 327 -3.22 12.85 -22.11
CA GLY A 327 -2.33 13.97 -22.35
C GLY A 327 -0.87 13.70 -21.99
N THR A 328 0.05 14.06 -22.88
CA THR A 328 1.48 14.10 -22.59
C THR A 328 1.79 15.34 -21.76
N VAL A 329 2.56 15.19 -20.68
CA VAL A 329 2.97 16.32 -19.83
C VAL A 329 4.00 17.15 -20.57
N VAL A 330 3.74 18.41 -20.84
CA VAL A 330 4.65 19.31 -21.57
C VAL A 330 5.26 20.31 -20.60
N VAL A 331 6.58 20.25 -20.45
CA VAL A 331 7.37 21.09 -19.54
C VAL A 331 8.30 21.98 -20.37
N PHE A 332 8.24 23.29 -20.11
CA PHE A 332 9.11 24.28 -20.76
C PHE A 332 9.91 25.08 -19.75
N SER A 333 11.10 25.49 -20.14
CA SER A 333 11.86 26.53 -19.45
C SER A 333 11.20 27.90 -19.62
N SER A 334 11.29 28.76 -18.59
CA SER A 334 10.68 30.12 -18.64
C SER A 334 11.44 31.13 -19.51
N GLY A 335 12.72 30.85 -19.81
CA GLY A 335 13.64 31.71 -20.51
C GLY A 335 14.61 32.47 -19.60
N ASN A 336 15.69 33.01 -20.19
CA ASN A 336 16.87 33.55 -19.47
C ASN A 336 17.16 35.02 -19.83
N SER A 337 16.14 35.85 -20.00
CA SER A 337 16.28 37.23 -20.50
C SER A 337 15.84 38.30 -19.52
N TYR A 338 15.75 38.00 -18.20
CA TYR A 338 15.30 38.93 -17.14
C TYR A 338 13.88 39.50 -17.35
N GLY A 339 13.10 38.85 -18.22
CA GLY A 339 11.79 39.36 -18.66
C GLY A 339 10.61 38.55 -18.14
N THR A 340 9.54 38.58 -18.92
CA THR A 340 8.40 37.71 -18.74
C THR A 340 8.63 36.37 -19.41
N VAL A 341 7.91 35.33 -18.95
CA VAL A 341 7.95 34.01 -19.59
C VAL A 341 7.76 34.15 -21.10
N SER A 342 8.72 33.62 -21.86
CA SER A 342 8.73 33.69 -23.30
C SER A 342 7.99 32.52 -23.95
N PHE A 343 7.62 32.70 -25.24
CA PHE A 343 7.08 31.61 -26.05
C PHE A 343 8.16 30.54 -26.29
N PRO A 344 7.80 29.21 -26.23
CA PRO A 344 6.47 28.60 -26.04
C PRO A 344 6.08 28.37 -24.56
N GLY A 345 6.91 28.71 -23.57
CA GLY A 345 6.62 28.53 -22.15
C GLY A 345 5.31 29.23 -21.71
N ASN A 346 4.90 30.28 -22.38
CA ASN A 346 3.64 31.01 -22.10
C ASN A 346 2.41 30.45 -22.85
N VAL A 347 2.53 29.35 -23.58
CA VAL A 347 1.37 28.68 -24.20
C VAL A 347 0.48 28.12 -23.12
N ASP A 348 -0.82 28.40 -23.25
CA ASP A 348 -1.78 28.01 -22.22
C ASP A 348 -1.73 26.51 -21.90
N GLY A 349 -1.60 26.23 -20.62
CA GLY A 349 -1.57 24.89 -20.05
C GLY A 349 -0.24 24.14 -20.16
N VAL A 350 0.81 24.71 -20.64
CA VAL A 350 2.19 24.22 -20.47
C VAL A 350 2.56 24.28 -18.98
N LEU A 351 3.47 23.44 -18.53
CA LEU A 351 4.09 23.55 -17.20
C LEU A 351 5.41 24.29 -17.36
N THR A 352 5.47 25.51 -16.83
CA THR A 352 6.60 26.42 -17.06
C THR A 352 7.48 26.55 -15.83
N VAL A 353 8.80 26.40 -16.02
CA VAL A 353 9.78 26.27 -14.94
C VAL A 353 10.81 27.40 -15.00
N GLY A 354 10.90 28.17 -13.92
CA GLY A 354 11.94 29.17 -13.67
C GLY A 354 13.13 28.60 -12.91
N ALA A 355 14.19 29.41 -12.80
CA ALA A 355 15.44 29.01 -12.17
C ALA A 355 15.67 29.72 -10.83
N ILE A 356 16.09 28.96 -9.82
CA ILE A 356 16.62 29.42 -8.54
C ILE A 356 18.05 28.91 -8.33
N ASP A 357 18.76 29.53 -7.41
CA ASP A 357 20.08 29.12 -6.97
C ASP A 357 20.03 28.22 -5.73
N GLU A 358 21.20 27.87 -5.18
CA GLU A 358 21.35 27.03 -4.00
C GLU A 358 20.87 27.68 -2.69
N TYR A 359 20.63 28.97 -2.70
CA TYR A 359 20.08 29.74 -1.57
C TYR A 359 18.55 29.75 -1.58
N GLY A 360 17.93 29.30 -2.69
CA GLY A 360 16.49 29.41 -2.93
C GLY A 360 16.10 30.78 -3.53
N GLU A 361 17.07 31.60 -3.91
CA GLU A 361 16.83 32.89 -4.52
C GLU A 361 16.65 32.75 -6.04
N LYS A 362 15.74 33.54 -6.60
CA LYS A 362 15.51 33.56 -8.04
C LYS A 362 16.78 34.00 -8.79
N CYS A 363 17.24 33.16 -9.70
CA CYS A 363 18.36 33.53 -10.56
C CYS A 363 18.06 34.80 -11.36
N ASN A 364 19.00 35.72 -11.41
CA ASN A 364 18.79 37.02 -12.03
C ASN A 364 18.21 36.95 -13.44
N TYR A 365 18.75 36.04 -14.27
CA TYR A 365 18.33 35.88 -15.66
C TYR A 365 16.95 35.24 -15.82
N SER A 366 16.42 34.51 -14.79
CA SER A 366 15.18 33.75 -14.93
C SER A 366 13.99 34.64 -15.25
N ASN A 367 13.27 34.31 -16.32
CA ASN A 367 12.01 34.97 -16.64
C ASN A 367 10.92 34.62 -15.63
N THR A 368 10.00 35.56 -15.41
CA THR A 368 8.96 35.52 -14.38
C THR A 368 7.58 35.86 -14.94
N GLY A 369 6.55 35.94 -14.12
CA GLY A 369 5.23 36.44 -14.50
C GLY A 369 4.09 35.42 -14.37
N ALA A 370 2.93 35.77 -14.89
CA ALA A 370 1.69 35.02 -14.69
C ALA A 370 1.72 33.60 -15.28
N ALA A 371 2.54 33.35 -16.29
CA ALA A 371 2.69 32.04 -16.89
C ALA A 371 3.71 31.12 -16.18
N LEU A 372 4.44 31.62 -15.17
CA LEU A 372 5.37 30.81 -14.40
C LEU A 372 4.61 29.90 -13.45
N ASP A 373 4.88 28.61 -13.51
CA ASP A 373 4.22 27.61 -12.66
C ASP A 373 5.08 27.17 -11.48
N LEU A 374 6.32 26.82 -11.71
CA LEU A 374 7.24 26.26 -10.72
C LEU A 374 8.64 26.82 -10.90
N VAL A 375 9.48 26.60 -9.89
CA VAL A 375 10.92 26.79 -10.02
C VAL A 375 11.66 25.50 -9.66
N ALA A 376 12.87 25.36 -10.21
CA ALA A 376 13.86 24.37 -9.84
C ALA A 376 15.26 24.98 -9.95
N PHE A 377 16.31 24.24 -9.66
CA PHE A 377 17.65 24.77 -9.61
C PHE A 377 18.25 25.00 -10.99
N GLY A 378 18.80 26.20 -11.20
CA GLY A 378 19.36 26.62 -12.47
C GLY A 378 20.81 27.12 -12.41
N GLU A 379 21.51 26.91 -11.31
CA GLU A 379 22.91 27.33 -11.15
C GLU A 379 23.80 26.13 -10.85
N ARG A 380 24.94 26.03 -11.54
CA ARG A 380 25.98 25.04 -11.27
C ARG A 380 25.44 23.58 -11.16
N VAL A 381 24.53 23.22 -12.04
CA VAL A 381 23.92 21.90 -12.08
C VAL A 381 24.90 20.92 -12.76
N LEU A 382 25.35 19.93 -12.01
CA LEU A 382 26.22 18.87 -12.51
C LEU A 382 25.38 17.84 -13.29
N THR A 383 25.75 17.57 -14.54
CA THR A 383 25.02 16.65 -15.42
C THR A 383 25.94 16.02 -16.47
N THR A 384 25.38 15.17 -17.33
CA THR A 384 26.07 14.61 -18.50
C THR A 384 26.43 15.71 -19.53
N ASP A 385 27.47 15.49 -20.30
CA ASP A 385 27.87 16.33 -21.41
C ASP A 385 28.20 15.42 -22.64
N VAL A 386 28.33 16.00 -23.80
CA VAL A 386 28.77 15.24 -24.96
C VAL A 386 30.16 14.66 -24.74
N THR A 387 30.33 13.39 -25.07
CA THR A 387 31.61 12.69 -24.92
C THR A 387 32.70 13.30 -25.80
N GLY A 388 33.94 13.33 -25.31
CA GLY A 388 35.07 13.89 -26.01
C GLY A 388 35.26 15.40 -25.80
N LYS A 389 35.77 16.09 -26.84
CA LYS A 389 36.17 17.52 -26.74
C LYS A 389 35.16 18.51 -27.28
N LEU A 390 34.06 18.04 -27.82
CA LEU A 390 33.06 18.87 -28.48
C LEU A 390 31.94 19.38 -27.57
N GLY A 391 31.91 18.89 -26.32
CA GLY A 391 30.96 19.32 -25.29
C GLY A 391 31.28 20.68 -24.69
N LEU A 392 30.52 21.03 -23.65
CA LEU A 392 30.75 22.21 -22.80
C LEU A 392 31.97 22.03 -21.90
N SER A 393 32.33 20.80 -21.61
CA SER A 393 33.45 20.35 -20.79
C SER A 393 34.37 19.41 -21.59
N PRO A 394 35.66 19.31 -21.27
CA PRO A 394 36.53 18.28 -21.87
C PRO A 394 36.24 16.85 -21.39
N THR A 395 35.33 16.67 -20.50
CA THR A 395 34.88 15.37 -19.93
C THR A 395 33.45 15.10 -20.36
N ALA A 396 32.96 13.87 -20.21
CA ALA A 396 31.59 13.49 -20.44
C ALA A 396 30.57 14.09 -19.44
N TYR A 397 31.01 14.92 -18.51
CA TYR A 397 30.23 15.55 -17.47
C TYR A 397 30.55 17.04 -17.33
N HIS A 398 29.51 17.86 -17.09
CA HIS A 398 29.65 19.30 -16.95
C HIS A 398 29.06 19.77 -15.61
N SER A 399 29.88 20.40 -14.78
CA SER A 399 29.50 20.84 -13.42
C SER A 399 28.93 22.26 -13.35
N GLY A 400 28.88 22.96 -14.47
CA GLY A 400 28.46 24.37 -14.57
C GLY A 400 27.23 24.58 -15.45
N PHE A 401 26.37 23.59 -15.62
CA PHE A 401 25.17 23.75 -16.44
C PHE A 401 24.18 24.68 -15.76
N ASN A 402 23.82 25.77 -16.41
CA ASN A 402 23.02 26.85 -15.87
C ASN A 402 21.78 27.13 -16.71
N GLY A 403 20.90 27.96 -16.16
CA GLY A 403 19.72 28.46 -16.86
C GLY A 403 18.43 27.77 -16.43
N THR A 404 17.32 28.35 -16.87
CA THR A 404 16.02 27.70 -16.78
C THR A 404 16.00 26.38 -17.57
N SER A 405 16.98 26.18 -18.45
CA SER A 405 17.25 24.93 -19.14
C SER A 405 17.69 23.79 -18.21
N ALA A 406 18.37 24.07 -17.09
CA ALA A 406 18.73 23.08 -16.07
C ALA A 406 17.55 22.81 -15.12
N ALA A 407 16.69 23.79 -14.89
CA ALA A 407 15.52 23.70 -14.01
C ALA A 407 14.39 22.85 -14.65
N CYS A 408 14.12 23.05 -15.94
CA CYS A 408 13.05 22.37 -16.69
C CYS A 408 13.14 20.84 -16.60
N PRO A 409 14.27 20.17 -16.90
CA PRO A 409 14.38 18.73 -16.88
C PRO A 409 14.27 18.14 -15.46
N GLN A 410 14.53 18.87 -14.39
CA GLN A 410 14.27 18.42 -13.02
C GLN A 410 12.77 18.20 -12.80
N VAL A 411 11.94 19.16 -13.21
CA VAL A 411 10.48 19.06 -13.11
C VAL A 411 9.93 17.98 -14.06
N ALA A 412 10.49 17.85 -15.26
CA ALA A 412 10.13 16.78 -16.20
C ALA A 412 10.45 15.39 -15.61
N GLY A 413 11.58 15.25 -14.93
CA GLY A 413 11.95 14.04 -14.21
C GLY A 413 10.99 13.72 -13.06
N VAL A 414 10.60 14.70 -12.24
CA VAL A 414 9.61 14.49 -11.18
C VAL A 414 8.25 14.09 -11.75
N ALA A 415 7.81 14.69 -12.85
CA ALA A 415 6.60 14.27 -13.57
C ALA A 415 6.69 12.81 -14.03
N ALA A 416 7.85 12.39 -14.53
CA ALA A 416 8.10 11.01 -14.96
C ALA A 416 8.09 10.02 -13.79
N LEU A 417 8.58 10.39 -12.59
CA LEU A 417 8.44 9.60 -11.37
C LEU A 417 6.98 9.45 -10.95
N MET A 418 6.19 10.52 -11.02
CA MET A 418 4.75 10.46 -10.73
C MET A 418 4.03 9.49 -11.68
N LEU A 419 4.38 9.51 -12.97
CA LEU A 419 3.83 8.60 -13.97
C LEU A 419 4.34 7.16 -13.79
N SER A 420 5.55 6.98 -13.28
CA SER A 420 6.08 5.68 -12.88
C SER A 420 5.32 5.10 -11.69
N ALA A 421 4.89 5.95 -10.75
CA ALA A 421 4.03 5.55 -9.63
C ALA A 421 2.61 5.20 -10.08
N ASN A 422 2.06 5.98 -11.03
CA ASN A 422 0.71 5.75 -11.56
C ASN A 422 0.62 6.20 -13.04
N PRO A 423 0.73 5.28 -14.01
CA PRO A 423 0.64 5.60 -15.44
C PRO A 423 -0.77 6.02 -15.89
N ASN A 424 -1.76 5.98 -15.00
CA ASN A 424 -3.13 6.40 -15.31
C ASN A 424 -3.42 7.86 -15.02
N LEU A 425 -2.48 8.60 -14.43
CA LEU A 425 -2.65 10.03 -14.22
C LEU A 425 -2.84 10.78 -15.54
N THR A 426 -3.77 11.71 -15.57
CA THR A 426 -3.89 12.66 -16.68
C THR A 426 -2.82 13.76 -16.56
N GLU A 427 -2.48 14.38 -17.69
CA GLU A 427 -1.59 15.55 -17.73
C GLU A 427 -2.06 16.63 -16.73
N LYS A 428 -3.35 16.92 -16.70
CA LYS A 428 -3.95 17.87 -15.76
C LYS A 428 -3.71 17.49 -14.30
N THR A 429 -3.83 16.20 -13.97
CA THR A 429 -3.61 15.72 -12.60
C THR A 429 -2.14 15.80 -12.19
N VAL A 430 -1.21 15.45 -13.09
CA VAL A 430 0.23 15.60 -12.84
C VAL A 430 0.58 17.05 -12.53
N LYS A 431 0.14 17.99 -13.39
CA LYS A 431 0.37 19.43 -13.17
C LYS A 431 -0.25 19.94 -11.88
N LYS A 432 -1.50 19.53 -11.60
CA LYS A 432 -2.19 19.88 -10.34
C LYS A 432 -1.35 19.47 -9.14
N TYR A 433 -0.92 18.20 -9.10
CA TYR A 433 -0.16 17.68 -7.95
C TYR A 433 1.21 18.33 -7.81
N LEU A 434 1.93 18.58 -8.91
CA LEU A 434 3.21 19.31 -8.88
C LEU A 434 3.04 20.69 -8.26
N LYS A 435 2.00 21.43 -8.65
CA LYS A 435 1.69 22.77 -8.10
C LYS A 435 1.27 22.72 -6.63
N GLU A 436 0.41 21.79 -6.25
CA GLU A 436 -0.11 21.66 -4.87
C GLU A 436 0.94 21.17 -3.88
N THR A 437 1.97 20.48 -4.35
CA THR A 437 3.01 19.88 -3.50
C THR A 437 4.32 20.63 -3.50
N ALA A 438 4.44 21.66 -4.33
CA ALA A 438 5.60 22.53 -4.36
C ALA A 438 5.92 23.12 -2.99
N ARG A 439 7.19 23.41 -2.73
CA ARG A 439 7.63 24.16 -1.56
C ARG A 439 7.47 25.63 -1.86
N ASP A 440 6.53 26.26 -1.18
CA ASP A 440 6.27 27.70 -1.31
C ASP A 440 7.52 28.52 -1.02
N LEU A 441 7.84 29.46 -1.90
CA LEU A 441 8.95 30.38 -1.80
C LEU A 441 8.46 31.80 -2.12
N GLY A 442 9.08 32.80 -1.53
CA GLY A 442 8.69 34.20 -1.74
C GLY A 442 7.43 34.59 -0.98
N GLU A 443 6.49 35.23 -1.65
CA GLU A 443 5.20 35.60 -1.08
C GLU A 443 4.33 34.33 -0.91
N LYS A 444 3.57 34.30 0.19
CA LYS A 444 2.74 33.14 0.51
C LYS A 444 1.74 32.80 -0.60
N GLY A 445 1.82 31.60 -1.09
CA GLY A 445 0.98 31.08 -2.18
C GLY A 445 1.63 31.32 -3.54
N ARG A 446 0.82 31.29 -4.60
CA ARG A 446 1.36 31.51 -5.94
C ARG A 446 1.73 32.99 -6.16
N ASP A 447 2.96 33.24 -6.56
CA ASP A 447 3.44 34.56 -6.98
C ASP A 447 4.04 34.56 -8.41
N ASN A 448 4.47 35.72 -8.89
CA ASN A 448 5.02 35.87 -10.24
C ASN A 448 6.54 35.55 -10.32
N MET A 449 7.23 35.43 -9.19
CA MET A 449 8.69 35.23 -9.14
C MET A 449 9.05 33.74 -9.02
N TYR A 450 8.23 33.00 -8.25
CA TYR A 450 8.47 31.58 -7.94
C TYR A 450 7.34 30.67 -8.40
N GLY A 451 6.25 31.22 -8.98
CA GLY A 451 5.07 30.43 -9.33
C GLY A 451 4.41 29.85 -8.08
N TYR A 452 4.23 28.53 -8.03
CA TYR A 452 3.79 27.79 -6.84
C TYR A 452 4.97 27.38 -5.92
N GLY A 453 6.21 27.71 -6.31
CA GLY A 453 7.41 27.40 -5.54
C GLY A 453 8.31 26.35 -6.14
N LEU A 454 9.26 25.87 -5.33
CA LEU A 454 10.23 24.83 -5.68
C LEU A 454 9.57 23.45 -5.76
N VAL A 455 9.82 22.72 -6.84
CA VAL A 455 9.37 21.33 -7.00
C VAL A 455 9.84 20.45 -5.83
N ASP A 456 8.94 19.64 -5.26
CA ASP A 456 9.22 18.70 -4.17
C ASP A 456 8.87 17.29 -4.65
N ALA A 457 9.88 16.52 -5.04
CA ALA A 457 9.72 15.18 -5.59
C ALA A 457 9.06 14.22 -4.60
N LYS A 458 9.44 14.27 -3.32
CA LYS A 458 8.84 13.45 -2.27
C LYS A 458 7.34 13.70 -2.15
N LYS A 459 6.95 14.97 -1.96
CA LYS A 459 5.53 15.30 -1.79
C LYS A 459 4.71 14.94 -3.03
N ALA A 460 5.24 15.19 -4.23
CA ALA A 460 4.58 14.87 -5.49
C ALA A 460 4.33 13.36 -5.64
N VAL A 461 5.34 12.52 -5.40
CA VAL A 461 5.23 11.06 -5.44
C VAL A 461 4.27 10.54 -4.37
N VAL A 462 4.38 11.03 -3.14
CA VAL A 462 3.49 10.65 -2.03
C VAL A 462 2.03 11.00 -2.35
N GLN A 463 1.76 12.16 -2.95
CA GLN A 463 0.41 12.55 -3.35
C GLN A 463 -0.20 11.56 -4.36
N VAL A 464 0.60 11.10 -5.32
CA VAL A 464 0.18 10.07 -6.28
C VAL A 464 -0.14 8.75 -5.56
N LEU A 465 0.78 8.28 -4.71
CA LEU A 465 0.64 7.01 -3.99
C LEU A 465 -0.59 7.00 -3.09
N LYS A 466 -0.85 8.09 -2.36
CA LYS A 466 -2.07 8.24 -1.55
C LYS A 466 -3.35 8.08 -2.38
N GLY A 467 -3.33 8.55 -3.63
CA GLY A 467 -4.49 8.46 -4.53
C GLY A 467 -4.79 7.06 -5.06
N ILE A 468 -3.84 6.12 -4.99
CA ILE A 468 -3.99 4.76 -5.55
C ILE A 468 -4.01 3.64 -4.50
N MET A 469 -3.59 3.91 -3.27
CA MET A 469 -3.65 2.93 -2.19
C MET A 469 -5.11 2.73 -1.76
N THR A 470 -5.56 1.47 -1.77
CA THR A 470 -6.93 1.10 -1.38
C THR A 470 -6.92 -0.22 -0.64
N ILE A 471 -7.92 -0.44 0.20
CA ILE A 471 -8.17 -1.77 0.77
C ILE A 471 -8.91 -2.60 -0.29
N THR A 472 -8.49 -3.84 -0.48
CA THR A 472 -9.16 -4.84 -1.33
C THR A 472 -9.57 -6.05 -0.51
N GLY A 473 -10.74 -6.59 -0.82
CA GLY A 473 -11.39 -7.71 -0.15
C GLY A 473 -12.90 -7.65 -0.40
N PRO A 474 -13.67 -8.65 0.02
CA PRO A 474 -15.10 -8.64 -0.14
C PRO A 474 -15.75 -7.57 0.75
N THR A 475 -16.85 -6.97 0.30
CA THR A 475 -17.64 -6.06 1.11
C THR A 475 -18.48 -6.77 2.17
N THR A 476 -18.72 -8.08 1.97
CA THR A 476 -19.46 -8.93 2.90
C THR A 476 -18.55 -10.03 3.44
N VAL A 477 -18.58 -10.23 4.76
CA VAL A 477 -17.81 -11.25 5.48
C VAL A 477 -18.78 -12.29 6.04
N ASP A 478 -18.86 -13.46 5.45
CA ASP A 478 -19.72 -14.53 5.95
C ASP A 478 -19.22 -15.06 7.30
N THR A 479 -18.06 -15.68 7.32
CA THR A 479 -17.40 -16.15 8.54
C THR A 479 -16.05 -15.49 8.73
N LYS A 480 -15.22 -15.46 7.69
CA LYS A 480 -13.92 -14.76 7.66
C LYS A 480 -13.58 -14.31 6.24
N ALA A 481 -12.82 -13.23 6.11
CA ALA A 481 -12.31 -12.74 4.85
C ALA A 481 -10.92 -12.12 5.03
N ILE A 482 -10.13 -12.14 3.96
CA ILE A 482 -8.78 -11.56 3.96
C ILE A 482 -8.82 -10.23 3.20
N TYR A 483 -8.26 -9.20 3.83
CA TYR A 483 -8.12 -7.86 3.26
C TYR A 483 -6.65 -7.54 3.05
N ARG A 484 -6.36 -6.77 1.99
CA ARG A 484 -5.00 -6.33 1.66
C ARG A 484 -5.02 -4.87 1.22
N VAL A 485 -3.93 -4.17 1.49
CA VAL A 485 -3.71 -2.86 0.86
C VAL A 485 -3.14 -3.09 -0.54
N LYS A 486 -3.88 -2.65 -1.55
CA LYS A 486 -3.44 -2.64 -2.95
C LYS A 486 -2.51 -1.46 -3.19
N ASN A 487 -1.53 -1.63 -4.09
CA ASN A 487 -0.54 -0.62 -4.47
C ASN A 487 0.28 -0.07 -3.28
N LEU A 488 0.55 -0.90 -2.28
CA LEU A 488 1.42 -0.53 -1.17
C LEU A 488 2.85 -0.35 -1.68
N PRO A 489 3.47 0.82 -1.48
CA PRO A 489 4.85 1.04 -1.91
C PRO A 489 5.85 0.16 -1.16
N ASN A 490 7.00 -0.10 -1.78
CA ASN A 490 8.05 -0.87 -1.15
C ASN A 490 8.52 -0.22 0.16
N GLY A 491 8.82 -1.06 1.16
CA GLY A 491 9.26 -0.60 2.47
C GLY A 491 8.17 -0.03 3.37
N CYS A 492 6.94 0.18 2.88
CA CYS A 492 5.81 0.56 3.73
C CYS A 492 5.30 -0.63 4.54
N THR A 493 4.88 -0.36 5.78
CA THR A 493 4.19 -1.32 6.65
C THR A 493 2.75 -0.90 6.89
N VAL A 494 1.90 -1.83 7.30
CA VAL A 494 0.47 -1.59 7.52
C VAL A 494 0.08 -2.04 8.92
N SER A 495 -0.56 -1.15 9.68
CA SER A 495 -1.30 -1.52 10.87
C SER A 495 -2.80 -1.44 10.61
N TRP A 496 -3.54 -2.39 11.19
CA TRP A 496 -4.97 -2.52 10.95
C TRP A 496 -5.76 -2.18 12.20
N SER A 497 -6.88 -1.50 12.02
CA SER A 497 -7.82 -1.16 13.07
C SER A 497 -9.24 -1.15 12.53
N GLN A 498 -10.20 -1.05 13.43
CA GLN A 498 -11.61 -1.02 13.09
C GLN A 498 -12.32 0.09 13.86
N GLU A 499 -13.36 0.64 13.26
CA GLU A 499 -14.19 1.69 13.82
C GLU A 499 -15.66 1.32 13.66
N SER A 500 -16.45 1.56 14.68
CA SER A 500 -17.90 1.39 14.61
C SER A 500 -18.51 2.47 13.68
N ILE A 501 -19.45 2.07 12.84
CA ILE A 501 -20.15 3.01 11.94
C ILE A 501 -21.31 3.69 12.63
N SER A 502 -21.98 2.96 13.53
CA SER A 502 -23.12 3.47 14.29
C SER A 502 -22.97 3.04 15.73
N SER A 503 -23.09 3.99 16.64
CA SER A 503 -23.39 3.76 18.05
C SER A 503 -22.35 3.20 19.03
N ALA A 504 -22.77 3.01 20.13
CA ALA A 504 -22.43 2.76 21.50
C ALA A 504 -21.50 1.56 21.77
N LEU A 505 -21.35 0.60 20.88
CA LEU A 505 -20.49 -0.56 21.12
C LEU A 505 -19.19 -0.51 20.29
N PRO A 506 -18.08 -1.02 20.85
CA PRO A 506 -16.83 -1.14 20.13
C PRO A 506 -16.98 -1.98 18.86
N ALA A 507 -16.30 -1.60 17.78
CA ALA A 507 -16.31 -2.36 16.52
C ALA A 507 -15.88 -3.82 16.67
N SER A 508 -15.06 -4.14 17.68
CA SER A 508 -14.65 -5.51 18.04
C SER A 508 -15.79 -6.41 18.50
N THR A 509 -16.93 -5.85 18.88
CA THR A 509 -18.16 -6.59 19.16
C THR A 509 -18.77 -7.18 17.90
N TYR A 510 -18.63 -6.49 16.79
CA TYR A 510 -19.25 -6.85 15.50
C TYR A 510 -18.36 -7.74 14.65
N MET A 511 -17.09 -7.38 14.56
CA MET A 511 -16.08 -8.13 13.80
C MET A 511 -14.76 -8.15 14.57
N GLU A 512 -13.96 -9.18 14.36
CA GLU A 512 -12.62 -9.29 14.92
C GLU A 512 -11.59 -9.12 13.84
N VAL A 513 -10.72 -8.13 14.00
CA VAL A 513 -9.54 -7.95 13.15
C VAL A 513 -8.42 -8.82 13.71
N GLY A 514 -8.04 -9.83 12.97
CA GLY A 514 -6.97 -10.77 13.32
C GLY A 514 -5.59 -10.13 13.31
N LYS A 515 -4.57 -10.93 13.55
CA LYS A 515 -3.19 -10.46 13.45
C LYS A 515 -2.84 -10.13 12.00
N PRO A 516 -2.19 -8.98 11.76
CA PRO A 516 -1.70 -8.63 10.43
C PRO A 516 -0.60 -9.59 9.97
N GLU A 517 -0.62 -9.91 8.68
CA GLU A 517 0.45 -10.64 7.99
C GLU A 517 0.94 -9.77 6.83
N ALA A 518 2.10 -9.15 6.97
CA ALA A 518 2.63 -8.19 6.01
C ALA A 518 1.61 -7.07 5.69
N ASN A 519 1.07 -7.01 4.47
CA ASN A 519 0.07 -6.03 4.05
C ASN A 519 -1.37 -6.55 4.11
N ALA A 520 -1.59 -7.69 4.77
CA ALA A 520 -2.89 -8.37 4.83
C ALA A 520 -3.39 -8.51 6.27
N VAL A 521 -4.70 -8.66 6.41
CA VAL A 521 -5.35 -9.01 7.67
C VAL A 521 -6.54 -9.93 7.41
N THR A 522 -6.77 -10.88 8.30
CA THR A 522 -8.00 -11.67 8.31
C THR A 522 -9.01 -11.00 9.25
N VAL A 523 -10.21 -10.79 8.76
CA VAL A 523 -11.33 -10.29 9.56
C VAL A 523 -12.34 -11.43 9.74
N TYR A 524 -12.80 -11.62 10.98
CA TYR A 524 -13.77 -12.62 11.38
C TYR A 524 -15.10 -11.94 11.71
N ASN A 525 -16.18 -12.44 11.12
CA ASN A 525 -17.53 -11.97 11.44
C ASN A 525 -18.00 -12.56 12.77
N LYS A 526 -18.52 -11.71 13.66
CA LYS A 526 -19.12 -12.10 14.92
C LYS A 526 -20.65 -11.95 14.93
N THR A 527 -21.14 -10.85 14.38
CA THR A 527 -22.57 -10.49 14.53
C THR A 527 -23.23 -9.96 13.25
N GLY A 528 -22.49 -9.86 12.14
CA GLY A 528 -23.03 -9.40 10.86
C GLY A 528 -23.12 -7.88 10.66
N PHE A 529 -22.90 -7.07 11.71
CA PHE A 529 -23.00 -5.61 11.57
C PHE A 529 -21.81 -4.99 10.86
N ALA A 530 -22.08 -3.87 10.19
CA ALA A 530 -21.08 -3.15 9.43
C ALA A 530 -20.07 -2.42 10.33
N ILE A 531 -18.81 -2.50 9.93
CA ILE A 531 -17.71 -1.73 10.52
C ILE A 531 -16.95 -0.97 9.42
N LYS A 532 -16.20 0.02 9.83
CA LYS A 532 -15.18 0.66 9.00
C LYS A 532 -13.82 0.05 9.30
N LEU A 533 -13.35 -0.83 8.40
CA LEU A 533 -11.99 -1.37 8.46
C LEU A 533 -11.00 -0.29 8.02
N LYS A 534 -9.98 -0.04 8.82
CA LYS A 534 -8.94 0.95 8.56
C LYS A 534 -7.58 0.29 8.43
N ALA A 535 -6.83 0.68 7.41
CA ALA A 535 -5.42 0.35 7.27
C ALA A 535 -4.61 1.65 7.37
N THR A 536 -3.75 1.72 8.37
CA THR A 536 -2.80 2.82 8.54
C THR A 536 -1.48 2.41 7.91
N ILE A 537 -1.08 3.13 6.88
CA ILE A 537 0.15 2.90 6.12
C ILE A 537 1.25 3.75 6.73
N HIS A 538 2.32 3.08 7.16
CA HIS A 538 3.54 3.69 7.68
C HIS A 538 4.60 3.67 6.59
N PHE A 539 5.10 4.83 6.24
CA PHE A 539 6.16 4.98 5.24
C PHE A 539 7.54 4.68 5.85
N PRO A 540 8.50 4.19 5.05
CA PRO A 540 9.82 3.89 5.56
C PRO A 540 10.50 5.14 6.15
N ASN A 541 11.25 4.98 7.24
CA ASN A 541 12.02 6.05 7.88
C ASN A 541 11.21 7.29 8.28
N ASP A 542 9.90 7.14 8.50
CA ASP A 542 8.99 8.25 8.83
C ASP A 542 9.07 9.44 7.85
N ILE A 543 9.45 9.16 6.60
CA ILE A 543 9.57 10.20 5.55
C ILE A 543 8.25 10.94 5.31
N VAL A 544 7.13 10.34 5.67
CA VAL A 544 5.78 10.91 5.61
C VAL A 544 5.00 10.45 6.84
N ALA A 545 4.15 11.32 7.38
CA ALA A 545 3.20 10.94 8.41
C ALA A 545 2.30 9.77 7.94
N PRO A 546 1.91 8.86 8.84
CA PRO A 546 1.06 7.73 8.50
C PRO A 546 -0.20 8.13 7.75
N TYR A 547 -0.59 7.33 6.77
CA TYR A 547 -1.76 7.58 5.92
C TYR A 547 -2.80 6.49 6.12
N VAL A 548 -4.07 6.88 6.30
CA VAL A 548 -5.16 5.95 6.58
C VAL A 548 -6.05 5.78 5.34
N VAL A 549 -6.22 4.54 4.92
CA VAL A 549 -7.27 4.15 3.98
C VAL A 549 -8.33 3.33 4.72
N SER A 550 -9.58 3.39 4.28
CA SER A 550 -10.67 2.70 4.95
C SER A 550 -11.65 2.09 3.96
N MET A 551 -12.32 1.02 4.41
CA MET A 551 -13.36 0.32 3.67
C MET A 551 -14.49 -0.06 4.62
N THR A 552 -15.74 0.16 4.21
CA THR A 552 -16.89 -0.36 4.93
C THR A 552 -17.10 -1.83 4.56
N ILE A 553 -17.22 -2.68 5.55
CA ILE A 553 -17.48 -4.11 5.41
C ILE A 553 -18.60 -4.51 6.37
N SER A 554 -19.42 -5.47 5.97
CA SER A 554 -20.53 -5.99 6.76
C SER A 554 -20.53 -7.52 6.77
N GLY A 555 -21.23 -8.13 7.68
CA GLY A 555 -21.62 -9.54 7.56
C GLY A 555 -22.80 -9.71 6.60
N PRO A 556 -23.19 -10.94 6.27
CA PRO A 556 -24.45 -11.21 5.61
C PRO A 556 -25.61 -10.67 6.44
N ALA A 557 -26.69 -10.32 5.78
CA ALA A 557 -27.92 -9.97 6.48
C ALA A 557 -28.26 -11.09 7.49
N PRO A 558 -28.71 -10.75 8.71
CA PRO A 558 -29.01 -11.75 9.72
C PRO A 558 -30.10 -12.69 9.16
N THR A 559 -29.78 -13.98 9.07
CA THR A 559 -30.77 -15.01 8.79
C THR A 559 -31.48 -15.38 10.08
N LEU A 560 -32.80 -15.26 10.10
CA LEU A 560 -33.65 -15.72 11.17
C LEU A 560 -34.03 -17.17 10.89
N SER A 561 -33.96 -17.99 11.92
CA SER A 561 -34.56 -19.32 11.89
C SER A 561 -35.48 -19.45 13.09
N GLY A 562 -36.62 -20.08 12.92
CA GLY A 562 -37.56 -20.24 14.00
C GLY A 562 -38.50 -21.44 13.82
N LEU A 563 -39.16 -21.79 14.89
CA LEU A 563 -40.09 -22.90 14.96
C LEU A 563 -41.38 -22.42 15.66
N PHE A 564 -42.52 -22.86 15.17
CA PHE A 564 -43.79 -22.67 15.77
C PHE A 564 -44.24 -23.98 16.43
N TYR A 565 -44.74 -23.87 17.66
CA TYR A 565 -45.25 -25.02 18.41
C TYR A 565 -46.69 -24.76 18.80
N GLU A 566 -47.54 -25.76 18.64
CA GLU A 566 -48.83 -25.82 19.28
C GLU A 566 -48.69 -26.58 20.62
N ILE A 567 -49.01 -25.92 21.71
CA ILE A 567 -48.92 -26.51 23.05
C ILE A 567 -50.28 -27.09 23.43
N SER A 568 -50.30 -28.41 23.59
CA SER A 568 -51.49 -29.11 24.10
C SER A 568 -51.73 -28.82 25.58
N PRO A 569 -52.95 -28.98 26.10
CA PRO A 569 -53.27 -28.71 27.50
C PRO A 569 -52.44 -29.49 28.51
N ASP A 570 -51.83 -30.57 28.13
CA ASP A 570 -50.90 -31.39 28.93
C ASP A 570 -49.44 -30.88 28.87
N GLY A 571 -49.16 -29.79 28.15
CA GLY A 571 -47.83 -29.21 27.97
C GLY A 571 -47.00 -29.86 26.86
N SER A 572 -47.53 -30.82 26.10
CA SER A 572 -46.84 -31.44 24.97
C SER A 572 -46.86 -30.52 23.74
N LYS A 573 -45.77 -30.50 22.98
CA LYS A 573 -45.66 -29.76 21.72
C LYS A 573 -46.09 -30.67 20.59
N THR A 574 -47.18 -30.34 19.93
CA THR A 574 -47.84 -31.23 18.94
C THR A 574 -47.61 -30.85 17.45
N TYR A 575 -47.13 -29.65 17.21
CA TYR A 575 -46.89 -29.19 15.84
C TYR A 575 -45.63 -28.34 15.77
N GLU A 576 -44.84 -28.50 14.70
CA GLU A 576 -43.64 -27.76 14.44
C GLU A 576 -43.61 -27.32 12.98
N SER A 577 -43.53 -26.03 12.73
CA SER A 577 -43.41 -25.46 11.39
C SER A 577 -42.19 -24.54 11.33
N PRO A 578 -41.31 -24.67 10.33
CA PRO A 578 -40.18 -23.78 10.19
C PRO A 578 -40.63 -22.39 9.79
N LEU A 579 -40.05 -21.37 10.44
CA LEU A 579 -40.12 -19.99 10.00
C LEU A 579 -39.32 -19.84 8.69
N VAL A 580 -39.94 -19.26 7.67
CA VAL A 580 -39.32 -18.94 6.41
C VAL A 580 -39.15 -17.42 6.35
N ASP A 581 -37.89 -16.97 6.30
CA ASP A 581 -37.53 -15.58 6.04
C ASP A 581 -37.63 -15.35 4.50
N ASP A 582 -38.48 -14.44 4.07
CA ASP A 582 -38.47 -13.97 2.71
C ASP A 582 -37.44 -12.83 2.55
N THR A 583 -37.08 -12.53 1.31
CA THR A 583 -36.02 -11.56 0.97
C THR A 583 -36.31 -10.12 1.42
N ASP A 584 -37.54 -9.85 1.91
CA ASP A 584 -37.98 -8.53 2.37
C ASP A 584 -37.99 -8.43 3.92
N GLY A 585 -37.59 -9.49 4.64
CA GLY A 585 -37.56 -9.56 6.10
C GLY A 585 -38.93 -9.73 6.73
N ASP A 586 -39.94 -10.10 5.96
CA ASP A 586 -41.30 -10.45 6.43
C ASP A 586 -41.37 -11.96 6.61
N ILE A 587 -41.77 -12.41 7.80
CA ILE A 587 -41.97 -13.82 8.10
C ILE A 587 -43.47 -14.13 8.05
N ASN A 588 -43.87 -14.96 7.09
CA ASN A 588 -45.26 -15.37 6.92
C ASN A 588 -45.54 -16.69 7.66
N TYR A 589 -46.55 -16.75 8.50
CA TYR A 589 -47.01 -17.99 9.14
C TYR A 589 -48.48 -18.27 8.86
N ALA A 590 -48.86 -19.52 8.78
CA ALA A 590 -50.19 -19.91 8.31
C ALA A 590 -51.11 -20.47 9.42
N THR A 591 -50.66 -20.73 10.61
CA THR A 591 -51.46 -21.37 11.69
C THR A 591 -51.24 -20.67 13.02
N PRO A 592 -52.26 -20.52 13.87
CA PRO A 592 -52.09 -19.99 15.23
C PRO A 592 -51.29 -21.00 16.06
N ALA A 593 -50.04 -20.70 16.29
CA ALA A 593 -49.21 -21.40 17.23
C ALA A 593 -49.30 -20.68 18.62
N ASN A 594 -49.35 -21.41 19.71
CA ASN A 594 -49.39 -20.82 21.03
C ASN A 594 -48.04 -20.30 21.48
N GLU A 595 -46.96 -20.85 20.96
CA GLU A 595 -45.59 -20.43 21.30
C GLU A 595 -44.73 -20.31 20.02
N VAL A 596 -43.99 -19.23 19.92
CA VAL A 596 -43.01 -18.99 18.86
C VAL A 596 -41.63 -18.92 19.44
N VAL A 597 -40.71 -19.70 18.86
CA VAL A 597 -39.31 -19.66 19.21
C VAL A 597 -38.53 -19.15 18.00
N ILE A 598 -37.84 -18.03 18.13
CA ILE A 598 -36.98 -17.46 17.11
C ILE A 598 -35.54 -17.54 17.57
N THR A 599 -34.68 -18.11 16.75
CA THR A 599 -33.25 -18.25 17.05
C THR A 599 -32.45 -17.33 16.12
N SER A 600 -31.59 -16.52 16.70
CA SER A 600 -30.63 -15.72 15.95
C SER A 600 -29.37 -15.45 16.76
N ASN A 601 -28.21 -15.64 16.15
CA ASN A 601 -26.93 -15.26 16.77
C ASN A 601 -26.86 -13.77 17.10
N ASN A 602 -27.76 -12.97 16.54
CA ASN A 602 -27.84 -11.53 16.75
C ASN A 602 -28.63 -11.16 18.02
N PHE A 603 -29.21 -12.11 18.73
CA PHE A 603 -29.94 -11.83 19.98
C PHE A 603 -29.05 -11.81 21.21
N VAL A 604 -27.84 -12.36 21.13
CA VAL A 604 -26.92 -12.47 22.28
C VAL A 604 -26.60 -11.09 22.85
N ASN A 605 -26.89 -10.92 24.15
CA ASN A 605 -26.70 -9.67 24.93
C ASN A 605 -27.46 -8.45 24.39
N ARG A 606 -28.64 -8.64 23.81
CA ARG A 606 -29.47 -7.57 23.25
C ARG A 606 -30.89 -7.61 23.83
N ASP A 607 -31.50 -6.44 23.86
CA ASP A 607 -32.90 -6.29 24.20
C ASP A 607 -33.74 -6.45 22.95
N VAL A 608 -34.80 -7.24 23.02
CA VAL A 608 -35.78 -7.44 21.95
C VAL A 608 -37.13 -6.93 22.41
N TYR A 609 -37.77 -6.12 21.57
CA TYR A 609 -39.09 -5.59 21.80
C TYR A 609 -39.98 -5.92 20.61
N TYR A 610 -41.29 -6.16 20.87
CA TYR A 610 -42.26 -6.25 19.78
C TYR A 610 -43.36 -5.19 19.93
N TYR A 611 -43.97 -4.85 18.80
CA TYR A 611 -45.09 -3.93 18.72
C TYR A 611 -46.01 -4.31 17.55
N TYR A 612 -47.30 -3.94 17.67
CA TYR A 612 -48.26 -4.18 16.60
C TYR A 612 -48.33 -3.00 15.65
N SER A 613 -48.44 -3.25 14.33
CA SER A 613 -48.69 -2.24 13.34
C SER A 613 -50.02 -2.57 12.61
N PRO A 614 -50.96 -1.57 12.37
CA PRO A 614 -50.75 -0.14 12.55
C PRO A 614 -51.13 0.48 13.89
N GLU A 615 -51.56 -0.29 14.90
CA GLU A 615 -52.37 0.27 16.00
C GLU A 615 -51.65 0.60 17.30
N SER A 616 -50.42 0.28 17.54
CA SER A 616 -49.76 0.68 18.81
C SER A 616 -48.28 0.94 18.76
N TRP A 617 -47.86 2.05 19.39
CA TRP A 617 -46.49 2.40 19.66
C TRP A 617 -45.97 1.80 20.99
N ASN A 618 -46.78 1.00 21.70
CA ASN A 618 -46.36 0.35 22.94
C ASN A 618 -45.46 -0.82 22.62
N ARG A 619 -44.21 -0.67 22.99
CA ARG A 619 -43.18 -1.73 22.84
C ARG A 619 -43.29 -2.68 24.01
N HIS A 620 -43.36 -3.97 23.77
CA HIS A 620 -43.33 -5.02 24.75
C HIS A 620 -41.94 -5.68 24.74
N TYR A 621 -41.35 -5.79 25.91
CA TYR A 621 -40.04 -6.45 26.08
C TYR A 621 -40.18 -7.96 25.96
N VAL A 622 -39.25 -8.59 25.27
CA VAL A 622 -39.15 -10.05 25.11
C VAL A 622 -37.84 -10.50 25.73
N GLN A 623 -37.92 -11.44 26.66
CA GLN A 623 -36.72 -11.97 27.28
C GLN A 623 -35.91 -12.80 26.29
N VAL A 624 -34.65 -12.46 26.06
CA VAL A 624 -33.72 -13.24 25.27
C VAL A 624 -33.02 -14.25 26.18
N ARG A 625 -33.07 -15.53 25.82
CA ARG A 625 -32.31 -16.59 26.48
C ARG A 625 -31.30 -17.17 25.51
N GLU A 626 -30.01 -17.05 25.86
CA GLU A 626 -28.89 -17.41 24.96
C GLU A 626 -28.98 -16.68 23.60
N ASN A 627 -29.47 -17.34 22.57
CA ASN A 627 -29.66 -16.78 21.23
C ASN A 627 -31.09 -16.92 20.74
N GLN A 628 -32.05 -17.11 21.66
CA GLN A 628 -33.46 -17.37 21.38
C GLN A 628 -34.38 -16.34 22.07
N ILE A 629 -35.43 -15.96 21.37
CA ILE A 629 -36.61 -15.34 21.95
C ILE A 629 -37.76 -16.32 21.89
N VAL A 630 -38.49 -16.44 22.99
CA VAL A 630 -39.67 -17.31 23.11
C VAL A 630 -40.82 -16.42 23.56
N PHE A 631 -41.93 -16.46 22.85
CA PHE A 631 -43.11 -15.69 23.21
C PHE A 631 -44.38 -16.38 22.75
N GLU A 632 -45.48 -16.12 23.44
CA GLU A 632 -46.80 -16.55 23.01
C GLU A 632 -47.29 -15.64 21.87
N MET A 633 -47.76 -16.26 20.78
CA MET A 633 -48.24 -15.51 19.63
C MET A 633 -49.58 -14.85 19.96
N PRO A 634 -49.66 -13.53 19.93
CA PRO A 634 -50.93 -12.84 20.09
C PRO A 634 -51.82 -13.05 18.89
N SER A 635 -53.15 -13.01 19.06
CA SER A 635 -54.11 -13.05 17.98
C SER A 635 -53.95 -11.79 17.11
N LEU A 636 -53.52 -11.96 15.87
CA LEU A 636 -53.43 -10.88 14.88
C LEU A 636 -54.71 -10.81 14.07
N GLY A 637 -55.28 -9.62 13.93
CA GLY A 637 -56.37 -9.35 12.97
C GLY A 637 -55.88 -9.32 11.53
N SER A 638 -56.78 -9.55 10.56
CA SER A 638 -56.43 -9.45 9.14
C SER A 638 -55.78 -8.09 8.82
N GLY A 639 -54.59 -8.12 8.18
CA GLY A 639 -53.80 -6.94 7.85
C GLY A 639 -52.94 -6.37 8.99
N GLN A 640 -52.93 -7.00 10.16
CA GLN A 640 -52.03 -6.61 11.24
C GLN A 640 -50.66 -7.33 11.10
N THR A 641 -49.59 -6.63 11.45
CA THR A 641 -48.24 -7.18 11.52
C THR A 641 -47.71 -7.06 12.95
N LEU A 642 -46.96 -8.07 13.38
CA LEU A 642 -46.20 -8.04 14.61
C LEU A 642 -44.74 -7.71 14.22
N ASN A 643 -44.25 -6.57 14.70
CA ASN A 643 -42.89 -6.12 14.40
C ASN A 643 -42.01 -6.34 15.62
N PHE A 644 -40.85 -6.92 15.41
CA PHE A 644 -39.82 -7.07 16.44
C PHE A 644 -38.67 -6.11 16.15
N SER A 645 -38.27 -5.37 17.19
CA SER A 645 -37.09 -4.51 17.15
C SER A 645 -36.03 -5.09 18.06
N VAL A 646 -34.89 -5.42 17.49
CA VAL A 646 -33.70 -5.77 18.25
C VAL A 646 -32.98 -4.47 18.58
N MET A 647 -32.79 -4.22 19.86
CA MET A 647 -32.25 -2.97 20.38
C MET A 647 -30.90 -3.21 21.06
N GLU A 648 -30.06 -2.19 20.95
CA GLU A 648 -28.77 -2.14 21.65
C GLU A 648 -28.56 -0.73 22.18
N ASN A 649 -28.38 -0.60 23.49
CA ASN A 649 -28.23 0.70 24.18
C ASN A 649 -29.26 1.77 23.77
N GLY A 650 -30.54 1.35 23.65
CA GLY A 650 -31.64 2.24 23.33
C GLY A 650 -31.82 2.57 21.82
N SER A 651 -30.96 2.06 20.96
CA SER A 651 -31.08 2.24 19.50
C SER A 651 -31.55 0.97 18.81
N THR A 652 -32.49 1.08 17.85
CA THR A 652 -32.95 -0.05 17.05
C THR A 652 -31.85 -0.44 16.05
N LEU A 653 -31.39 -1.69 16.13
CA LEU A 653 -30.41 -2.24 15.19
C LEU A 653 -31.06 -2.75 13.90
N TYR A 654 -32.12 -3.54 14.08
CA TYR A 654 -32.96 -4.01 12.95
C TYR A 654 -34.36 -4.37 13.45
N THR A 655 -35.29 -4.42 12.52
CA THR A 655 -36.68 -4.81 12.76
C THR A 655 -37.02 -5.94 11.80
N PHE A 656 -37.70 -6.97 12.28
CA PHE A 656 -38.29 -8.00 11.45
C PHE A 656 -39.79 -8.09 11.74
N LYS A 657 -40.56 -8.60 10.79
CA LYS A 657 -42.02 -8.58 10.83
C LYS A 657 -42.61 -9.97 10.70
N PHE A 658 -43.72 -10.17 11.40
CA PHE A 658 -44.64 -11.27 11.15
C PHE A 658 -45.95 -10.71 10.60
N ALA A 659 -46.35 -11.19 9.45
CA ALA A 659 -47.65 -10.82 8.84
C ALA A 659 -48.60 -12.00 8.93
N ALA A 660 -49.85 -11.73 9.32
CA ALA A 660 -50.94 -12.71 9.19
C ALA A 660 -51.34 -12.80 7.70
N ASN A 661 -51.03 -13.94 7.08
CA ASN A 661 -51.43 -14.16 5.69
C ASN A 661 -52.33 -15.40 5.55
N GLU A 662 -53.51 -15.24 4.93
CA GLU A 662 -54.52 -16.28 4.86
C GLU A 662 -54.29 -17.36 3.79
N SER A 663 -53.19 -17.32 3.00
CA SER A 663 -53.18 -18.11 1.77
C SER A 663 -51.90 -18.75 1.26
N MET A 664 -50.76 -18.78 1.97
CA MET A 664 -49.60 -19.49 1.41
C MET A 664 -48.75 -20.21 2.51
N ILE A 665 -48.87 -21.53 2.54
CA ILE A 665 -47.84 -22.41 3.07
C ILE A 665 -46.70 -22.46 2.06
N TYR A 666 -45.61 -21.68 2.27
CA TYR A 666 -44.43 -21.81 1.47
C TYR A 666 -43.63 -23.03 1.92
N GLN A 667 -43.84 -24.17 1.29
CA GLN A 667 -43.01 -25.35 1.47
C GLN A 667 -41.67 -25.14 0.74
N SER A 668 -40.56 -25.19 1.47
CA SER A 668 -39.24 -25.21 0.82
C SER A 668 -39.15 -26.45 -0.07
N PRO A 669 -38.79 -26.32 -1.36
CA PRO A 669 -38.65 -27.47 -2.23
C PRO A 669 -37.54 -28.43 -1.80
N ILE A 670 -36.72 -28.09 -0.84
CA ILE A 670 -35.66 -28.90 -0.28
C ILE A 670 -35.75 -28.89 1.23
N SER A 671 -35.85 -30.04 1.89
CA SER A 671 -35.78 -30.16 3.34
C SER A 671 -34.68 -31.12 3.78
N ILE A 672 -34.06 -30.84 4.91
CA ILE A 672 -33.02 -31.71 5.56
C ILE A 672 -33.51 -31.96 6.99
N VAL A 673 -34.01 -33.16 7.21
CA VAL A 673 -34.64 -33.57 8.48
C VAL A 673 -33.72 -34.56 9.21
N GLU A 674 -33.48 -34.38 10.48
CA GLU A 674 -32.76 -35.33 11.31
C GLU A 674 -33.73 -36.48 11.69
N THR A 675 -33.36 -37.70 11.37
CA THR A 675 -34.20 -38.87 11.59
C THR A 675 -33.70 -39.79 12.72
N SER A 676 -32.42 -39.65 13.06
CA SER A 676 -31.76 -40.36 14.17
C SER A 676 -30.47 -39.64 14.53
N ARG A 677 -29.83 -40.00 15.63
CA ARG A 677 -28.51 -39.47 15.97
C ARG A 677 -27.53 -39.66 14.80
N ASN A 678 -27.09 -38.56 14.17
CA ASN A 678 -26.22 -38.53 12.99
C ASN A 678 -26.85 -39.07 11.68
N GLY A 679 -28.16 -39.31 11.64
CA GLY A 679 -28.90 -39.73 10.45
C GLY A 679 -29.81 -38.59 9.95
N TYR A 680 -29.78 -38.28 8.65
CA TYR A 680 -30.53 -37.19 8.04
C TYR A 680 -31.30 -37.69 6.82
N GLN A 681 -32.54 -37.24 6.68
CA GLN A 681 -33.38 -37.45 5.50
C GLN A 681 -33.45 -36.17 4.70
N ILE A 682 -33.05 -36.25 3.43
CA ILE A 682 -33.15 -35.16 2.50
C ILE A 682 -34.37 -35.40 1.63
N ASN A 683 -35.32 -34.47 1.62
CA ASN A 683 -36.50 -34.55 0.77
C ASN A 683 -36.47 -33.37 -0.23
N ILE A 684 -36.78 -33.68 -1.48
CA ILE A 684 -36.81 -32.71 -2.58
C ILE A 684 -38.18 -32.77 -3.24
N ASP A 685 -38.99 -31.75 -3.07
CA ASP A 685 -40.30 -31.67 -3.74
C ASP A 685 -40.09 -31.07 -5.15
N SER A 686 -40.11 -31.98 -6.12
CA SER A 686 -39.93 -31.63 -7.54
C SER A 686 -41.09 -30.82 -8.10
N GLY A 687 -42.25 -30.85 -7.46
CA GLY A 687 -43.43 -30.05 -7.84
C GLY A 687 -43.27 -28.56 -7.50
N LEU A 688 -42.56 -28.28 -6.42
CA LEU A 688 -42.26 -26.89 -5.97
C LEU A 688 -41.06 -26.27 -6.68
N LEU A 689 -40.22 -27.05 -7.39
CA LEU A 689 -39.09 -26.54 -8.17
C LEU A 689 -39.60 -25.95 -9.48
N LYS A 690 -39.22 -24.71 -9.77
CA LYS A 690 -39.43 -24.13 -11.10
C LYS A 690 -38.72 -24.97 -12.16
N GLN A 691 -39.27 -25.01 -13.39
CA GLN A 691 -38.72 -25.86 -14.47
C GLN A 691 -37.23 -25.61 -14.77
N GLU A 692 -36.79 -24.40 -14.62
CA GLU A 692 -35.37 -23.95 -14.77
C GLU A 692 -34.41 -24.50 -13.70
N ASN A 693 -34.93 -25.04 -12.59
CA ASN A 693 -34.12 -25.56 -11.47
C ASN A 693 -34.04 -27.09 -11.44
N LYS A 694 -34.52 -27.80 -12.46
CA LYS A 694 -34.46 -29.27 -12.59
C LYS A 694 -33.08 -29.75 -13.06
N GLY A 695 -32.00 -29.33 -12.37
CA GLY A 695 -30.64 -29.72 -12.68
C GLY A 695 -30.15 -30.95 -11.86
N LYS A 696 -28.84 -31.17 -11.89
CA LYS A 696 -28.18 -32.18 -11.06
C LYS A 696 -28.52 -31.98 -9.60
N LYS A 697 -28.97 -33.06 -8.92
CA LYS A 697 -29.24 -33.10 -7.49
C LYS A 697 -28.06 -33.73 -6.79
N GLU A 698 -27.44 -33.05 -5.86
CA GLU A 698 -26.33 -33.58 -5.09
C GLU A 698 -26.36 -33.15 -3.62
N VAL A 699 -25.87 -34.00 -2.74
CA VAL A 699 -25.55 -33.65 -1.36
C VAL A 699 -24.04 -33.59 -1.16
N VAL A 700 -23.58 -32.59 -0.44
CA VAL A 700 -22.17 -32.39 -0.11
C VAL A 700 -22.07 -32.20 1.41
N VAL A 701 -21.19 -32.92 2.06
CA VAL A 701 -20.88 -32.72 3.49
C VAL A 701 -19.51 -32.08 3.59
N VAL A 702 -19.46 -30.94 4.24
CA VAL A 702 -18.27 -30.11 4.38
C VAL A 702 -17.89 -30.04 5.85
N ASP A 703 -16.62 -30.24 6.15
CA ASP A 703 -16.05 -29.95 7.46
C ASP A 703 -15.90 -28.42 7.61
N ILE A 704 -16.60 -27.84 8.59
CA ILE A 704 -16.61 -26.38 8.78
C ILE A 704 -15.24 -25.88 9.26
N SER A 705 -14.46 -26.70 9.94
CA SER A 705 -13.15 -26.29 10.48
C SER A 705 -12.07 -26.21 9.40
N SER A 706 -12.08 -27.12 8.46
CA SER A 706 -11.08 -27.21 7.37
C SER A 706 -11.58 -26.65 6.03
N GLY A 707 -12.90 -26.51 5.85
CA GLY A 707 -13.53 -26.19 4.56
C GLY A 707 -13.48 -27.35 3.55
N GLY A 708 -12.97 -28.52 3.97
CA GLY A 708 -12.81 -29.69 3.11
C GLY A 708 -14.13 -30.44 2.86
N THR A 709 -14.38 -30.84 1.62
CA THR A 709 -15.50 -31.73 1.29
C THR A 709 -15.18 -33.17 1.71
N LEU A 710 -15.99 -33.71 2.60
CA LEU A 710 -15.82 -35.09 3.11
C LEU A 710 -16.69 -36.10 2.37
N LEU A 711 -17.84 -35.69 1.87
CA LEU A 711 -18.78 -36.54 1.16
C LEU A 711 -19.41 -35.74 0.01
N ARG A 712 -19.61 -36.39 -1.12
CA ARG A 712 -20.38 -35.83 -2.24
C ARG A 712 -21.13 -36.98 -2.92
N GLU A 713 -22.45 -36.92 -2.86
CA GLU A 713 -23.32 -37.95 -3.42
C GLU A 713 -24.35 -37.34 -4.36
N VAL A 714 -24.73 -38.08 -5.40
CA VAL A 714 -25.81 -37.69 -6.32
C VAL A 714 -27.13 -38.18 -5.74
N ILE A 715 -28.11 -37.30 -5.62
CA ILE A 715 -29.45 -37.66 -5.13
C ILE A 715 -30.28 -38.19 -6.29
N HIS A 716 -30.74 -39.42 -6.14
CA HIS A 716 -31.64 -40.07 -7.07
C HIS A 716 -33.09 -40.05 -6.51
N GLY A 717 -34.00 -39.38 -7.24
CA GLY A 717 -35.40 -39.28 -6.80
C GLY A 717 -35.68 -38.02 -5.95
N GLU A 718 -36.71 -38.09 -5.10
CA GLU A 718 -37.19 -37.00 -4.25
C GLU A 718 -36.82 -37.20 -2.78
N SER A 719 -36.21 -38.30 -2.44
CA SER A 719 -35.78 -38.59 -1.07
C SER A 719 -34.44 -39.29 -1.04
N HIS A 720 -33.56 -38.91 -0.11
CA HIS A 720 -32.23 -39.47 0.06
C HIS A 720 -31.87 -39.54 1.55
N ALA A 721 -31.52 -40.75 2.02
CA ALA A 721 -31.07 -40.94 3.40
C ALA A 721 -29.54 -40.75 3.50
N LEU A 722 -29.11 -39.96 4.46
CA LEU A 722 -27.70 -39.65 4.70
C LEU A 722 -27.30 -40.12 6.10
N ASP A 723 -26.33 -41.05 6.16
CA ASP A 723 -25.75 -41.56 7.40
C ASP A 723 -24.36 -40.96 7.62
N LEU A 724 -24.22 -40.16 8.67
CA LEU A 724 -23.00 -39.49 9.06
C LEU A 724 -22.34 -40.11 10.30
N SER A 725 -22.74 -41.31 10.71
CA SER A 725 -22.23 -42.02 11.91
C SER A 725 -20.72 -42.27 11.86
N ARG A 726 -20.11 -42.25 10.67
CA ARG A 726 -18.67 -42.49 10.46
C ARG A 726 -17.81 -41.24 10.63
N LEU A 727 -18.41 -40.07 10.69
CA LEU A 727 -17.67 -38.81 10.89
C LEU A 727 -17.14 -38.71 12.31
N SER A 728 -16.01 -38.05 12.48
CA SER A 728 -15.45 -37.77 13.80
C SER A 728 -16.27 -36.67 14.52
N LYS A 729 -16.05 -36.49 15.82
CA LYS A 729 -16.66 -35.38 16.57
C LYS A 729 -16.24 -34.05 15.93
N GLY A 730 -17.20 -33.18 15.59
CA GLY A 730 -16.91 -31.91 14.94
C GLY A 730 -18.15 -31.21 14.39
N PHE A 731 -17.93 -30.00 13.84
CA PHE A 731 -18.96 -29.22 13.17
C PHE A 731 -18.90 -29.43 11.66
N TYR A 732 -20.04 -29.72 11.06
CA TYR A 732 -20.18 -30.01 9.63
C TYR A 732 -21.34 -29.21 9.03
N ALA A 733 -21.31 -29.03 7.73
CA ALA A 733 -22.43 -28.51 6.95
C ALA A 733 -22.90 -29.54 5.93
N ILE A 734 -24.16 -29.87 5.96
CA ILE A 734 -24.83 -30.61 4.88
C ILE A 734 -25.32 -29.57 3.89
N GLN A 735 -24.87 -29.67 2.66
CA GLN A 735 -25.32 -28.81 1.54
C GLN A 735 -26.03 -29.66 0.50
N VAL A 736 -27.23 -29.27 0.14
CA VAL A 736 -28.03 -29.93 -0.91
C VAL A 736 -28.17 -28.97 -2.08
N ASN A 737 -27.64 -29.33 -3.20
CA ASN A 737 -27.66 -28.55 -4.43
C ASN A 737 -28.66 -29.16 -5.42
N VAL A 738 -29.57 -28.39 -5.95
CA VAL A 738 -30.52 -28.78 -6.98
C VAL A 738 -30.56 -27.68 -8.05
N GLY A 739 -29.90 -27.92 -9.18
CA GLY A 739 -29.69 -26.91 -10.18
C GLY A 739 -28.90 -25.74 -9.61
N ASN A 740 -29.50 -24.54 -9.64
CA ASN A 740 -28.91 -23.31 -9.07
C ASN A 740 -29.39 -23.00 -7.64
N LYS A 741 -30.16 -23.89 -7.00
CA LYS A 741 -30.59 -23.75 -5.61
C LYS A 741 -29.73 -24.57 -4.68
N THR A 742 -29.33 -24.00 -3.57
CA THR A 742 -28.60 -24.65 -2.48
C THR A 742 -29.33 -24.47 -1.16
N LYS A 743 -29.53 -25.56 -0.41
CA LYS A 743 -29.96 -25.54 0.98
C LYS A 743 -28.84 -26.10 1.85
N SER A 744 -28.53 -25.43 2.96
CA SER A 744 -27.50 -25.87 3.89
C SER A 744 -28.05 -26.07 5.28
N LYS A 745 -27.57 -27.08 6.02
CA LYS A 745 -27.83 -27.28 7.43
C LYS A 745 -26.50 -27.51 8.15
N LYS A 746 -26.21 -26.69 9.18
CA LYS A 746 -25.08 -26.95 10.07
C LYS A 746 -25.47 -28.01 11.09
N ILE A 747 -24.56 -28.92 11.36
CA ILE A 747 -24.75 -30.01 12.30
C ILE A 747 -23.52 -30.16 13.20
N LEU A 748 -23.75 -30.68 14.39
CA LEU A 748 -22.71 -31.08 15.33
C LEU A 748 -22.75 -32.61 15.46
N ILE A 749 -21.63 -33.27 15.16
CA ILE A 749 -21.45 -34.69 15.43
C ILE A 749 -20.81 -34.80 16.82
N GLU A 750 -21.55 -35.41 17.75
CA GLU A 750 -21.09 -35.76 19.10
C GLU A 750 -20.89 -37.25 19.20
N LYS A 751 -19.67 -37.71 19.40
CA LYS A 751 -19.37 -39.13 19.71
C LYS A 751 -19.26 -39.34 21.19
#